data_9e11d3790fc8c30c6f856c210366d2f4
#
_entry.id   9e11d3790fc8c30c6f856c210366d2f4
#
_cell.length_a   1.000
_cell.length_b   1.000
_cell.length_c   1.000
_cell.angle_alpha   90.00
_cell.angle_beta   90.00
_cell.angle_gamma   90.00
#
_symmetry.space_group_name_H-M   'P 1'
#
loop_
_entity.id
_entity.type
_entity.pdbx_description
1 polymer ?
#
loop_
_entity_poly.entity_id
_entity_poly.type
_entity_poly.pdbx_seq_one_letter_code
_entity_poly.pdbx_strand_id
1 'polypeptide(L)'
;MVLVATAASLHAQQRTTRYTIGDASNIEIADTVDFDLDAPILTEGDGRLYYIRNINLHGVRYLNHDILKRSAGLHEGDSIYLPSNFIYNAMQRLWAPRYFSDIQIGATIEGDSLDLEVFLRERARIISWNIEGVSNNKARDLMEDILKLRRNTELSDYVIDRNVRLIKEHYASKGFMDCQVEVRITNDSVYEQCVNVTFDIDRGPKVRVGQINFEGNENFDDRRLRRTFKRTHQRSPFFWQNRKYNQEEFDEDLELMLDFYNSRGFRNATVLRDSVYYIDEETLGIDITVSEGNKYYIRNINWVGNSVYTTDQLEAMFGVQPGDVYDKKSMHKRLGIGREMDPEAMSISSLYNNNGYLMSQIEPAEIIVGPDSIDLEIRIFEGKPFTINEVDISGNTRIDDEVIRRELYVRPGELYNRALLMQTMRTLMGMGHFDEQAIMPDIQPVSDELVNINWPLQEKASDQFNIAGGWGSGTFVGSVGITLNNLSIRNFFKRGAWRPYPSGQNQRLAISGQTNGTYYKALSLSFTDPWLGGRRPNSFSISGYISEQNNAYYVWQNATMYYRSMGIAMGLGKRLQWPDPYFTFYGELGYQRYGLKGWDSFILSDGNANTLSLKLVVQRSSVDAPFFSRSGSEFTVSVQATPPFSLWDGINYSDPNLSDQDRYRWIEFHKWMLKGRWYFPLTNDHNLVLMLGAEMGYLGHYNRNKVSPFERFEIGGDGMTGYNIYGVDIISLRGYEDGALDPSNYYSVAYNKYTMELRYPIIMKPNSSIYVLGFLEGGNGFNSWQEFSPFNIKRSAGVGVRLYLPIVGMLGIDWGYGFDAPYGSNERSGSQFHFVMGQQF
;
A
#
# COMPACT_ATOMS: atom_id res chain seq x y z
N MET A 1 57.85 28.52 6.23
CA MET A 1 57.64 27.88 7.56
C MET A 1 56.79 26.68 7.33
N VAL A 2 57.36 25.48 7.33
CA VAL A 2 56.60 24.23 7.24
C VAL A 2 56.16 23.87 8.66
N LEU A 3 54.86 24.01 8.98
CA LEU A 3 54.30 23.55 10.24
C LEU A 3 53.90 22.12 10.04
N VAL A 4 54.73 21.16 10.41
CA VAL A 4 54.37 19.78 10.63
C VAL A 4 53.67 19.69 11.98
N ALA A 5 52.33 19.61 12.00
CA ALA A 5 51.57 19.27 13.20
C ALA A 5 51.51 17.76 13.30
N THR A 6 52.31 17.16 14.17
CA THR A 6 52.19 15.76 14.58
C THR A 6 50.99 15.62 15.51
N ALA A 7 49.91 15.01 15.05
CA ALA A 7 48.82 14.62 15.91
C ALA A 7 49.22 13.35 16.69
N ALA A 8 49.17 13.46 18.02
CA ALA A 8 49.41 12.36 18.95
C ALA A 8 48.32 11.26 18.81
N SER A 9 48.76 10.04 18.70
CA SER A 9 47.98 8.83 18.57
C SER A 9 47.18 8.52 19.84
N LEU A 10 45.86 8.45 19.69
CA LEU A 10 44.99 7.68 20.59
C LEU A 10 44.75 6.32 19.95
N HIS A 11 45.23 5.28 20.64
CA HIS A 11 45.02 3.88 20.25
C HIS A 11 43.58 3.49 20.52
N ALA A 12 42.77 3.42 19.44
CA ALA A 12 41.59 2.57 19.37
C ALA A 12 41.89 1.49 18.32
N GLN A 13 41.64 0.24 18.66
CA GLN A 13 41.83 -0.89 17.76
C GLN A 13 41.03 -0.69 16.48
N GLN A 14 41.64 -0.18 15.47
CA GLN A 14 41.11 -0.13 14.10
C GLN A 14 41.37 -1.50 13.45
N ARG A 15 40.28 -2.21 13.13
CA ARG A 15 40.32 -3.23 12.05
C ARG A 15 40.69 -2.50 10.78
N THR A 16 41.91 -2.73 10.32
CA THR A 16 42.46 -2.13 9.12
C THR A 16 41.69 -2.62 7.87
N THR A 17 40.86 -1.79 7.32
CA THR A 17 40.36 -1.95 5.95
C THR A 17 41.58 -1.70 5.02
N ARG A 18 42.08 -2.74 4.35
CA ARG A 18 43.15 -2.57 3.35
C ARG A 18 42.55 -1.90 2.10
N TYR A 19 42.93 -0.67 1.88
CA TYR A 19 42.74 0.00 0.58
C TYR A 19 44.02 -0.32 -0.26
N THR A 20 43.85 -1.02 -1.36
CA THR A 20 44.92 -1.04 -2.39
C THR A 20 44.70 0.21 -3.26
N ILE A 21 45.35 1.28 -2.92
CA ILE A 21 45.56 2.38 -3.87
C ILE A 21 46.50 1.77 -4.92
N GLY A 22 46.02 1.53 -6.14
CA GLY A 22 46.86 1.21 -7.29
C GLY A 22 47.92 2.28 -7.37
N ASP A 23 49.21 1.81 -7.43
CA ASP A 23 50.43 2.58 -7.35
C ASP A 23 50.27 4.10 -7.48
N ALA A 24 50.13 4.79 -6.34
CA ALA A 24 50.13 6.25 -6.27
C ALA A 24 51.51 6.86 -6.60
N SER A 25 52.49 5.99 -6.94
CA SER A 25 53.88 6.37 -7.30
C SER A 25 54.05 6.89 -8.74
N ASN A 26 53.00 6.84 -9.58
CA ASN A 26 53.06 7.32 -10.98
C ASN A 26 52.00 8.41 -11.27
N ILE A 27 51.66 9.25 -10.30
CA ILE A 27 51.04 10.52 -10.60
C ILE A 27 52.22 11.48 -10.92
N GLU A 28 52.70 11.43 -12.17
CA GLU A 28 53.53 12.54 -12.68
C GLU A 28 52.67 13.80 -12.68
N ILE A 29 52.83 14.59 -11.62
CA ILE A 29 52.35 15.95 -11.57
C ILE A 29 53.39 16.74 -12.32
N ALA A 30 53.11 17.02 -13.60
CA ALA A 30 53.89 18.04 -14.34
C ALA A 30 53.70 19.37 -13.59
N ASP A 31 54.76 19.93 -13.09
CA ASP A 31 54.98 21.09 -12.26
C ASP A 31 55.10 20.79 -10.76
N THR A 32 56.08 19.97 -10.39
CA THR A 32 56.74 20.08 -9.09
C THR A 32 57.66 21.27 -9.14
N VAL A 33 57.24 22.38 -8.60
CA VAL A 33 58.20 23.40 -8.18
C VAL A 33 58.89 22.83 -6.95
N ASP A 34 60.15 22.46 -7.08
CA ASP A 34 60.98 22.06 -5.94
C ASP A 34 61.06 23.23 -5.00
N PHE A 35 60.44 23.13 -3.84
CA PHE A 35 60.63 24.05 -2.74
C PHE A 35 62.04 23.84 -2.22
N ASP A 36 62.84 24.88 -2.25
CA ASP A 36 64.09 24.96 -1.53
C ASP A 36 63.78 24.83 -0.02
N LEU A 37 64.05 23.63 0.51
CA LEU A 37 63.84 23.29 1.93
C LEU A 37 64.76 24.08 2.87
N ASP A 38 65.72 24.81 2.34
CA ASP A 38 66.63 25.69 3.09
C ASP A 38 66.17 27.18 3.11
N ALA A 39 65.01 27.48 2.56
CA ALA A 39 64.44 28.81 2.64
C ALA A 39 64.09 29.17 4.11
N PRO A 40 64.48 30.40 4.60
CA PRO A 40 64.27 30.72 6.00
C PRO A 40 62.80 30.71 6.38
N ILE A 41 62.50 29.98 7.45
CA ILE A 41 61.17 29.88 8.04
C ILE A 41 60.72 31.27 8.52
N LEU A 42 59.65 31.82 7.99
CA LEU A 42 59.08 33.16 8.29
C LEU A 42 58.60 33.36 9.77
N THR A 43 59.08 32.55 10.70
CA THR A 43 58.76 32.65 12.15
C THR A 43 59.71 33.53 12.94
N GLU A 44 60.85 33.85 12.38
CA GLU A 44 61.87 34.72 13.01
C GLU A 44 62.04 35.94 12.14
N GLY A 45 61.28 37.00 12.33
CA GLY A 45 61.48 38.27 11.64
C GLY A 45 61.46 39.38 12.68
N ASP A 46 62.15 40.50 12.35
CA ASP A 46 62.33 41.72 13.17
C ASP A 46 61.02 42.53 13.36
N GLY A 47 59.85 41.93 13.13
CA GLY A 47 58.54 42.59 13.26
C GLY A 47 58.37 43.80 12.30
N ARG A 48 58.86 43.71 11.06
CA ARG A 48 58.76 44.73 10.04
C ARG A 48 57.45 44.66 9.27
N LEU A 49 56.99 45.82 8.81
CA LEU A 49 55.86 46.00 7.94
C LEU A 49 56.30 45.79 6.48
N TYR A 50 55.65 44.88 5.77
CA TYR A 50 55.85 44.60 4.36
C TYR A 50 54.61 44.93 3.56
N TYR A 51 54.80 45.39 2.31
CA TYR A 51 53.73 45.68 1.36
C TYR A 51 53.57 44.53 0.37
N ILE A 52 52.38 43.95 0.25
CA ILE A 52 52.11 42.87 -0.69
C ILE A 52 52.04 43.44 -2.10
N ARG A 53 53.06 43.14 -2.91
CA ARG A 53 53.13 43.61 -4.29
C ARG A 53 52.35 42.74 -5.24
N ASN A 54 52.56 41.40 -5.16
CA ASN A 54 51.90 40.40 -6.02
C ASN A 54 51.45 39.18 -5.21
N ILE A 55 50.37 38.51 -5.71
CA ILE A 55 49.88 37.24 -5.17
C ILE A 55 49.69 36.29 -6.32
N ASN A 56 50.58 35.30 -6.42
CA ASN A 56 50.56 34.28 -7.46
C ASN A 56 49.98 32.99 -6.91
N LEU A 57 48.95 32.45 -7.60
CA LEU A 57 48.32 31.18 -7.24
C LEU A 57 48.76 30.09 -8.26
N HIS A 58 49.33 29.02 -7.77
CA HIS A 58 49.81 27.90 -8.56
C HIS A 58 49.01 26.63 -8.27
N GLY A 59 48.83 25.74 -9.27
CA GLY A 59 48.22 24.44 -9.10
C GLY A 59 46.70 24.47 -9.09
N VAL A 60 46.06 25.59 -9.40
CA VAL A 60 44.62 25.75 -9.52
C VAL A 60 44.21 25.74 -10.98
N ARG A 61 43.29 24.80 -11.36
CA ARG A 61 42.83 24.67 -12.75
C ARG A 61 41.33 24.91 -12.92
N TYR A 62 40.54 24.52 -11.95
CA TYR A 62 39.07 24.55 -12.05
C TYR A 62 38.44 25.67 -11.21
N LEU A 63 39.13 26.21 -10.23
CA LEU A 63 38.63 27.25 -9.37
C LEU A 63 39.10 28.61 -9.84
N ASN A 64 38.29 29.64 -9.69
CA ASN A 64 38.63 31.00 -10.09
C ASN A 64 39.64 31.62 -9.11
N HIS A 65 40.79 32.08 -9.62
CA HIS A 65 41.89 32.65 -8.85
C HIS A 65 41.45 33.85 -8.02
N ASP A 66 40.65 34.78 -8.59
CA ASP A 66 40.21 35.98 -7.90
C ASP A 66 39.27 35.68 -6.73
N ILE A 67 38.42 34.63 -6.89
CA ILE A 67 37.55 34.17 -5.81
C ILE A 67 38.36 33.57 -4.69
N LEU A 68 39.41 32.81 -5.01
CA LEU A 68 40.30 32.18 -4.02
C LEU A 68 41.12 33.27 -3.26
N LYS A 69 41.66 34.25 -3.95
CA LYS A 69 42.38 35.39 -3.31
C LYS A 69 41.46 36.11 -2.31
N ARG A 70 40.22 36.43 -2.73
CA ARG A 70 39.24 37.08 -1.85
C ARG A 70 38.81 36.18 -0.68
N SER A 71 38.57 34.89 -0.93
CA SER A 71 38.22 33.93 0.10
C SER A 71 39.33 33.77 1.15
N ALA A 72 40.57 33.76 0.72
CA ALA A 72 41.74 33.74 1.59
C ALA A 72 41.92 35.07 2.38
N GLY A 73 41.29 36.15 1.92
CA GLY A 73 41.53 37.48 2.46
C GLY A 73 42.90 38.03 2.07
N LEU A 74 43.37 37.61 0.87
CA LEU A 74 44.65 38.08 0.32
C LEU A 74 44.37 39.17 -0.73
N HIS A 75 44.89 40.39 -0.51
CA HIS A 75 44.72 41.47 -1.46
C HIS A 75 46.09 42.10 -1.77
N GLU A 76 46.31 42.29 -3.06
CA GLU A 76 47.48 43.07 -3.51
C GLU A 76 47.33 44.53 -3.05
N GLY A 77 48.31 45.06 -2.45
CA GLY A 77 48.28 46.41 -1.85
C GLY A 77 48.12 46.43 -0.33
N ASP A 78 47.87 45.34 0.30
CA ASP A 78 47.79 45.24 1.77
C ASP A 78 49.17 45.28 2.39
N SER A 79 49.27 45.82 3.61
CA SER A 79 50.50 45.85 4.41
C SER A 79 50.39 44.90 5.56
N ILE A 80 51.34 43.99 5.72
CA ILE A 80 51.36 42.97 6.76
C ILE A 80 52.64 43.03 7.60
N TYR A 81 52.52 42.75 8.88
CA TYR A 81 53.65 42.48 9.74
C TYR A 81 54.09 41.04 9.61
N LEU A 82 55.41 40.81 9.50
CA LEU A 82 55.95 39.45 9.58
C LEU A 82 56.95 39.39 10.76
N PRO A 83 56.75 38.34 11.66
CA PRO A 83 55.77 37.28 11.66
C PRO A 83 54.40 37.73 12.12
N SER A 84 53.31 37.15 11.52
CA SER A 84 51.93 37.41 11.97
C SER A 84 51.02 36.21 11.65
N ASN A 85 49.86 36.24 12.27
CA ASN A 85 48.84 35.21 12.00
C ASN A 85 48.10 35.39 10.68
N PHE A 86 48.49 36.39 9.87
CA PHE A 86 47.81 36.74 8.60
C PHE A 86 47.86 35.56 7.61
N ILE A 87 49.06 35.03 7.38
CA ILE A 87 49.29 33.90 6.44
C ILE A 87 48.59 32.64 6.97
N TYR A 88 48.70 32.40 8.28
CA TYR A 88 47.98 31.26 8.92
C TYR A 88 46.47 31.34 8.73
N ASN A 89 45.88 32.52 8.93
CA ASN A 89 44.45 32.75 8.75
C ASN A 89 44.04 32.60 7.26
N ALA A 90 44.88 33.03 6.33
CA ALA A 90 44.67 32.82 4.89
C ALA A 90 44.68 31.34 4.52
N MET A 91 45.65 30.59 5.05
CA MET A 91 45.66 29.12 4.89
C MET A 91 44.41 28.45 5.47
N GLN A 92 43.99 28.84 6.70
CA GLN A 92 42.77 28.30 7.32
C GLN A 92 41.53 28.60 6.48
N ARG A 93 41.39 29.78 5.90
CA ARG A 93 40.26 30.14 5.03
C ARG A 93 40.26 29.37 3.72
N LEU A 94 41.44 29.11 3.15
CA LEU A 94 41.57 28.26 1.95
C LEU A 94 41.31 26.80 2.27
N TRP A 95 41.65 26.34 3.48
CA TRP A 95 41.46 24.95 3.90
C TRP A 95 39.99 24.65 4.29
N ALA A 96 39.27 25.62 4.84
CA ALA A 96 37.91 25.42 5.35
C ALA A 96 36.92 24.82 4.32
N PRO A 97 36.92 25.23 3.02
CA PRO A 97 36.05 24.66 2.00
C PRO A 97 36.43 23.21 1.59
N ARG A 98 37.59 22.71 2.00
CA ARG A 98 38.15 21.37 1.70
C ARG A 98 38.39 21.06 0.21
N TYR A 99 38.54 22.11 -0.63
CA TYR A 99 38.80 21.94 -2.06
C TYR A 99 40.25 21.49 -2.37
N PHE A 100 41.14 21.64 -1.43
CA PHE A 100 42.57 21.34 -1.61
C PHE A 100 43.00 20.16 -0.75
N SER A 101 43.92 19.36 -1.28
CA SER A 101 44.63 18.30 -0.57
C SER A 101 45.91 18.80 0.10
N ASP A 102 46.49 19.88 -0.41
CA ASP A 102 47.66 20.51 0.15
C ASP A 102 47.63 22.03 -0.14
N ILE A 103 48.13 22.83 0.80
CA ILE A 103 48.21 24.28 0.71
C ILE A 103 49.56 24.70 1.27
N GLN A 104 50.40 25.35 0.43
CA GLN A 104 51.64 25.91 0.84
C GLN A 104 51.69 27.39 0.42
N ILE A 105 52.16 28.24 1.31
CA ILE A 105 52.33 29.68 1.02
C ILE A 105 53.78 30.03 1.25
N GLY A 106 54.43 30.43 0.18
CA GLY A 106 55.77 30.96 0.18
C GLY A 106 55.75 32.49 0.09
N ALA A 107 56.80 33.15 0.55
CA ALA A 107 56.92 34.59 0.47
C ALA A 107 58.35 34.96 0.02
N THR A 108 58.46 35.80 -1.02
CA THR A 108 59.70 36.35 -1.49
C THR A 108 59.77 37.82 -1.08
N ILE A 109 60.81 38.21 -0.36
CA ILE A 109 61.01 39.55 0.19
C ILE A 109 62.03 40.32 -0.67
N GLU A 110 61.62 41.46 -1.24
CA GLU A 110 62.48 42.39 -1.94
C GLU A 110 62.35 43.79 -1.31
N GLY A 111 63.25 44.12 -0.44
CA GLY A 111 63.23 45.39 0.31
C GLY A 111 62.05 45.45 1.28
N ASP A 112 61.12 46.39 1.10
CA ASP A 112 59.87 46.51 1.89
C ASP A 112 58.65 45.88 1.18
N SER A 113 58.88 45.22 0.02
CA SER A 113 57.83 44.53 -0.78
C SER A 113 57.87 43.03 -0.61
N LEU A 114 56.69 42.45 -0.64
CA LEU A 114 56.44 40.99 -0.47
C LEU A 114 55.67 40.47 -1.66
N ASP A 115 56.19 39.44 -2.31
CA ASP A 115 55.46 38.61 -3.27
C ASP A 115 55.06 37.32 -2.61
N LEU A 116 53.74 36.99 -2.63
CA LEU A 116 53.18 35.77 -2.07
C LEU A 116 52.98 34.74 -3.18
N GLU A 117 53.58 33.56 -3.01
CA GLU A 117 53.42 32.41 -3.88
C GLU A 117 52.59 31.39 -3.15
N VAL A 118 51.37 31.17 -3.62
CA VAL A 118 50.40 30.24 -3.00
C VAL A 118 50.28 29.03 -3.87
N PHE A 119 50.76 27.88 -3.37
CA PHE A 119 50.70 26.59 -4.04
C PHE A 119 49.52 25.82 -3.48
N LEU A 120 48.58 25.48 -4.36
CA LEU A 120 47.32 24.79 -4.05
C LEU A 120 47.24 23.52 -4.83
N ARG A 121 47.00 22.41 -4.17
CA ARG A 121 46.75 21.13 -4.81
C ARG A 121 45.28 20.80 -4.73
N GLU A 122 44.56 20.94 -5.85
CA GLU A 122 43.13 20.58 -5.91
C GLU A 122 42.93 19.08 -5.66
N ARG A 123 41.86 18.76 -4.94
CA ARG A 123 41.46 17.35 -4.76
C ARG A 123 40.95 16.78 -6.08
N ALA A 124 41.29 15.54 -6.38
CA ALA A 124 40.75 14.80 -7.54
C ALA A 124 39.22 14.73 -7.44
N ARG A 125 38.55 14.69 -8.60
CA ARG A 125 37.09 14.62 -8.70
C ARG A 125 36.63 13.30 -9.29
N ILE A 126 35.58 12.73 -8.72
CA ILE A 126 34.98 11.48 -9.21
C ILE A 126 34.14 11.82 -10.44
N ILE A 127 34.51 11.32 -11.61
CA ILE A 127 33.79 11.52 -12.86
C ILE A 127 32.87 10.35 -13.19
N SER A 128 33.28 9.14 -12.84
CA SER A 128 32.52 7.92 -13.00
C SER A 128 32.77 6.94 -11.86
N TRP A 129 31.82 6.04 -11.65
CA TRP A 129 31.95 4.94 -10.71
C TRP A 129 31.33 3.68 -11.30
N ASN A 130 31.88 2.54 -10.91
CA ASN A 130 31.44 1.22 -11.35
C ASN A 130 31.34 0.26 -10.16
N ILE A 131 30.54 -0.79 -10.29
CA ILE A 131 30.40 -1.83 -9.30
C ILE A 131 30.70 -3.18 -9.95
N GLU A 132 31.62 -3.92 -9.37
CA GLU A 132 32.05 -5.26 -9.78
C GLU A 132 31.68 -6.29 -8.69
N GLY A 133 31.82 -7.58 -8.98
CA GLY A 133 31.52 -8.68 -8.04
C GLY A 133 30.06 -9.04 -7.91
N VAL A 134 29.13 -8.31 -8.58
CA VAL A 134 27.68 -8.55 -8.55
C VAL A 134 27.08 -8.51 -9.95
N SER A 135 25.85 -9.04 -10.11
CA SER A 135 25.16 -9.01 -11.42
C SER A 135 24.80 -7.58 -11.83
N ASN A 136 24.80 -7.31 -13.15
CA ASN A 136 24.57 -5.98 -13.72
C ASN A 136 23.28 -5.31 -13.21
N ASN A 137 22.19 -6.06 -13.00
CA ASN A 137 20.94 -5.49 -12.46
C ASN A 137 21.13 -5.01 -11.01
N LYS A 138 21.81 -5.79 -10.17
CA LYS A 138 22.11 -5.40 -8.79
C LYS A 138 23.11 -4.26 -8.71
N ALA A 139 24.08 -4.22 -9.62
CA ALA A 139 25.02 -3.10 -9.71
C ALA A 139 24.29 -1.80 -10.04
N ARG A 140 23.34 -1.85 -10.97
CA ARG A 140 22.52 -0.68 -11.31
C ARG A 140 21.65 -0.22 -10.15
N ASP A 141 20.95 -1.13 -9.46
CA ASP A 141 20.13 -0.81 -8.29
C ASP A 141 20.97 -0.15 -7.17
N LEU A 142 22.20 -0.66 -6.95
CA LEU A 142 23.13 -0.04 -5.99
C LEU A 142 23.57 1.36 -6.42
N MET A 143 23.83 1.58 -7.71
CA MET A 143 24.24 2.89 -8.23
C MET A 143 23.13 3.93 -8.12
N GLU A 144 21.88 3.54 -8.38
CA GLU A 144 20.74 4.45 -8.42
C GLU A 144 20.15 4.70 -7.02
N ASP A 145 19.99 3.66 -6.21
CA ASP A 145 19.24 3.74 -4.96
C ASP A 145 20.11 3.91 -3.71
N ILE A 146 21.31 3.32 -3.71
CA ILE A 146 22.13 3.19 -2.49
C ILE A 146 23.29 4.16 -2.49
N LEU A 147 24.08 4.21 -3.58
CA LEU A 147 25.23 5.09 -3.65
C LEU A 147 24.79 6.56 -3.76
N LYS A 148 25.32 7.41 -2.88
CA LYS A 148 25.04 8.86 -2.90
C LYS A 148 26.19 9.61 -3.56
N LEU A 149 26.62 9.12 -4.73
CA LEU A 149 27.66 9.74 -5.55
C LEU A 149 27.02 10.59 -6.66
N ARG A 150 27.66 11.71 -6.96
CA ARG A 150 27.30 12.58 -8.10
C ARG A 150 28.57 12.83 -8.92
N ARG A 151 28.43 13.05 -10.21
CA ARG A 151 29.56 13.48 -11.05
C ARG A 151 30.16 14.77 -10.51
N ASN A 152 31.47 14.91 -10.56
CA ASN A 152 32.23 16.01 -10.00
C ASN A 152 32.24 16.08 -8.45
N THR A 153 31.86 15.01 -7.75
CA THR A 153 32.07 14.91 -6.30
C THR A 153 33.57 14.84 -6.02
N GLU A 154 34.04 15.59 -5.04
CA GLU A 154 35.44 15.58 -4.62
C GLU A 154 35.81 14.24 -4.01
N LEU A 155 36.93 13.68 -4.43
CA LEU A 155 37.47 12.47 -3.85
C LEU A 155 38.01 12.78 -2.44
N SER A 156 37.43 12.12 -1.47
CA SER A 156 37.92 12.12 -0.08
C SER A 156 37.65 10.76 0.56
N ASP A 157 38.47 10.42 1.55
CA ASP A 157 38.31 9.18 2.31
C ASP A 157 36.91 9.07 2.91
N TYR A 158 36.37 10.20 3.42
CA TYR A 158 35.00 10.26 3.94
C TYR A 158 33.93 9.85 2.91
N VAL A 159 34.07 10.33 1.67
CA VAL A 159 33.11 9.98 0.59
C VAL A 159 33.20 8.52 0.26
N ILE A 160 34.40 7.98 0.17
CA ILE A 160 34.62 6.55 -0.11
C ILE A 160 34.09 5.68 1.03
N ASP A 161 34.53 5.95 2.27
CA ASP A 161 34.13 5.20 3.46
C ASP A 161 32.61 5.20 3.68
N ARG A 162 31.97 6.35 3.44
CA ARG A 162 30.53 6.47 3.52
C ARG A 162 29.84 5.54 2.52
N ASN A 163 30.27 5.50 1.27
CA ASN A 163 29.65 4.67 0.24
C ASN A 163 29.98 3.17 0.46
N VAL A 164 31.18 2.84 0.91
CA VAL A 164 31.55 1.47 1.33
C VAL A 164 30.62 1.00 2.47
N ARG A 165 30.39 1.87 3.46
CA ARG A 165 29.49 1.55 4.57
C ARG A 165 28.07 1.32 4.07
N LEU A 166 27.52 2.19 3.21
CA LEU A 166 26.19 2.01 2.63
C LEU A 166 26.04 0.70 1.87
N ILE A 167 27.07 0.27 1.12
CA ILE A 167 27.09 -1.04 0.44
C ILE A 167 27.07 -2.17 1.46
N LYS A 168 27.91 -2.09 2.49
CA LYS A 168 27.99 -3.13 3.54
C LYS A 168 26.68 -3.24 4.32
N GLU A 169 26.07 -2.12 4.73
CA GLU A 169 24.77 -2.06 5.40
C GLU A 169 23.66 -2.69 4.52
N HIS A 170 23.65 -2.34 3.22
CA HIS A 170 22.69 -2.92 2.27
C HIS A 170 22.82 -4.45 2.14
N TYR A 171 24.05 -5.00 2.10
CA TYR A 171 24.24 -6.43 2.03
C TYR A 171 24.01 -7.13 3.37
N ALA A 172 24.38 -6.50 4.49
CA ALA A 172 24.08 -6.99 5.83
C ALA A 172 22.55 -7.13 6.04
N SER A 173 21.75 -6.13 5.64
CA SER A 173 20.28 -6.20 5.68
C SER A 173 19.69 -7.32 4.82
N LYS A 174 20.44 -7.81 3.82
CA LYS A 174 20.08 -8.98 2.99
C LYS A 174 20.60 -10.31 3.54
N GLY A 175 21.31 -10.30 4.68
CA GLY A 175 21.88 -11.47 5.34
C GLY A 175 23.29 -11.83 4.92
N PHE A 176 24.04 -10.91 4.32
CA PHE A 176 25.46 -11.07 3.96
C PHE A 176 26.33 -10.27 4.93
N MET A 177 26.60 -10.83 6.10
CA MET A 177 27.26 -10.11 7.20
C MET A 177 28.75 -9.84 6.93
N ASP A 178 29.43 -10.72 6.22
CA ASP A 178 30.85 -10.64 5.91
C ASP A 178 31.15 -9.97 4.58
N CYS A 179 30.24 -9.09 4.10
CA CYS A 179 30.43 -8.37 2.87
C CYS A 179 31.70 -7.51 2.92
N GLN A 180 32.64 -7.80 2.03
CA GLN A 180 33.86 -7.01 1.83
C GLN A 180 33.73 -6.17 0.56
N VAL A 181 34.24 -4.95 0.63
CA VAL A 181 34.22 -4.02 -0.51
C VAL A 181 35.63 -3.49 -0.67
N GLU A 182 36.26 -3.84 -1.79
CA GLU A 182 37.54 -3.28 -2.19
C GLU A 182 37.28 -2.09 -3.13
N VAL A 183 38.02 -1.01 -2.91
CA VAL A 183 37.89 0.21 -3.74
C VAL A 183 39.13 0.40 -4.57
N ARG A 184 38.92 0.41 -5.90
CA ARG A 184 39.97 0.71 -6.87
C ARG A 184 39.75 2.10 -7.47
N ILE A 185 40.76 2.97 -7.37
CA ILE A 185 40.72 4.33 -7.89
C ILE A 185 41.71 4.39 -9.06
N THR A 186 41.24 4.79 -10.23
CA THR A 186 42.07 4.94 -11.42
C THR A 186 41.90 6.33 -11.98
N ASN A 187 43.03 6.90 -12.49
CA ASN A 187 42.97 8.21 -13.14
C ASN A 187 42.19 8.13 -14.45
N ASP A 188 41.38 9.15 -14.74
CA ASP A 188 40.69 9.25 -16.02
C ASP A 188 41.68 9.56 -17.14
N SER A 189 41.57 8.92 -18.32
CA SER A 189 42.46 9.10 -19.44
C SER A 189 42.23 10.35 -20.25
N VAL A 190 41.07 11.02 -20.05
CA VAL A 190 40.66 12.17 -20.85
C VAL A 190 40.68 13.46 -20.03
N TYR A 191 40.24 13.35 -18.76
CA TYR A 191 40.12 14.50 -17.86
C TYR A 191 41.19 14.47 -16.77
N GLU A 192 42.11 15.40 -16.82
CA GLU A 192 43.18 15.55 -15.81
C GLU A 192 42.53 15.82 -14.42
N GLN A 193 43.15 15.29 -13.36
CA GLN A 193 42.65 15.37 -11.96
C GLN A 193 41.25 14.81 -11.74
N CYS A 194 40.77 14.01 -12.67
CA CYS A 194 39.54 13.22 -12.51
C CYS A 194 39.86 11.76 -12.32
N VAL A 195 39.03 11.10 -11.51
CA VAL A 195 39.20 9.69 -11.18
C VAL A 195 37.93 8.89 -11.44
N ASN A 196 38.13 7.62 -11.78
CA ASN A 196 37.10 6.62 -11.87
C ASN A 196 37.20 5.72 -10.63
N VAL A 197 36.12 5.51 -9.92
CA VAL A 197 36.05 4.70 -8.69
C VAL A 197 35.34 3.40 -9.00
N THR A 198 35.98 2.26 -8.73
CA THR A 198 35.37 0.93 -8.85
C THR A 198 35.24 0.31 -7.48
N PHE A 199 34.01 -0.07 -7.11
CA PHE A 199 33.71 -0.83 -5.90
C PHE A 199 33.62 -2.31 -6.28
N ASP A 200 34.58 -3.11 -5.85
CA ASP A 200 34.59 -4.56 -6.05
C ASP A 200 34.00 -5.23 -4.80
N ILE A 201 32.87 -5.91 -4.97
CA ILE A 201 32.06 -6.40 -3.87
C ILE A 201 32.16 -7.91 -3.77
N ASP A 202 32.78 -8.39 -2.72
CA ASP A 202 32.66 -9.78 -2.27
C ASP A 202 31.57 -9.85 -1.18
N ARG A 203 30.45 -10.47 -1.52
CA ARG A 203 29.30 -10.55 -0.61
C ARG A 203 29.50 -11.53 0.54
N GLY A 204 30.43 -12.46 0.39
CA GLY A 204 30.56 -13.60 1.28
C GLY A 204 29.35 -14.55 1.27
N PRO A 205 29.31 -15.53 2.18
CA PRO A 205 28.19 -16.44 2.35
C PRO A 205 26.97 -15.74 2.92
N LYS A 206 25.79 -16.28 2.61
CA LYS A 206 24.54 -15.79 3.17
C LYS A 206 24.26 -16.44 4.51
N VAL A 207 24.26 -15.64 5.58
CA VAL A 207 24.11 -16.11 6.96
C VAL A 207 22.62 -16.24 7.34
N ARG A 208 22.32 -17.28 8.13
CA ARG A 208 20.97 -17.60 8.61
C ARG A 208 20.99 -17.86 10.11
N VAL A 209 19.90 -17.52 10.79
CA VAL A 209 19.75 -17.85 12.21
C VAL A 209 19.46 -19.34 12.37
N GLY A 210 20.34 -20.05 13.06
CA GLY A 210 20.24 -21.47 13.37
C GLY A 210 19.44 -21.74 14.63
N GLN A 211 19.79 -21.04 15.71
CA GLN A 211 19.14 -21.19 17.02
C GLN A 211 19.06 -19.84 17.74
N ILE A 212 18.04 -19.70 18.58
CA ILE A 212 17.87 -18.59 19.52
C ILE A 212 17.62 -19.21 20.88
N ASN A 213 18.50 -18.94 21.83
CA ASN A 213 18.45 -19.46 23.19
C ASN A 213 18.19 -18.30 24.17
N PHE A 214 17.50 -18.62 25.25
CA PHE A 214 17.22 -17.67 26.32
C PHE A 214 17.76 -18.18 27.64
N GLU A 215 18.25 -17.27 28.47
CA GLU A 215 18.71 -17.53 29.83
C GLU A 215 18.05 -16.52 30.77
N GLY A 216 17.68 -16.97 31.99
CA GLY A 216 17.01 -16.13 32.99
C GLY A 216 15.52 -15.96 32.83
N ASN A 217 14.89 -16.71 31.88
CA ASN A 217 13.47 -16.71 31.62
C ASN A 217 12.72 -17.75 32.46
N GLU A 218 12.52 -17.46 33.74
CA GLU A 218 11.92 -18.39 34.70
C GLU A 218 10.40 -18.57 34.53
N ASN A 219 9.69 -17.52 34.09
CA ASN A 219 8.22 -17.49 33.95
C ASN A 219 7.70 -17.88 32.58
N PHE A 220 8.53 -17.81 31.54
CA PHE A 220 8.12 -18.14 30.16
C PHE A 220 9.16 -19.03 29.49
N ASP A 221 8.71 -20.11 28.88
CA ASP A 221 9.56 -21.03 28.14
C ASP A 221 10.08 -20.38 26.82
N ASP A 222 11.26 -20.82 26.39
CA ASP A 222 11.91 -20.33 25.16
C ASP A 222 11.00 -20.36 23.93
N ARG A 223 10.16 -21.40 23.83
CA ARG A 223 9.23 -21.52 22.69
C ARG A 223 8.25 -20.35 22.64
N ARG A 224 7.85 -19.84 23.78
CA ARG A 224 6.92 -18.71 23.89
C ARG A 224 7.63 -17.41 23.57
N LEU A 225 8.84 -17.22 24.05
CA LEU A 225 9.68 -16.06 23.76
C LEU A 225 10.04 -16.01 22.27
N ARG A 226 10.44 -17.13 21.68
CA ARG A 226 10.72 -17.19 20.21
C ARG A 226 9.54 -16.81 19.35
N ARG A 227 8.30 -16.95 19.81
CA ARG A 227 7.11 -16.50 19.07
C ARG A 227 6.89 -14.99 19.08
N THR A 228 7.55 -14.26 19.96
CA THR A 228 7.52 -12.78 19.98
C THR A 228 8.39 -12.20 18.87
N PHE A 229 9.40 -12.94 18.42
CA PHE A 229 10.25 -12.59 17.30
C PHE A 229 9.49 -12.77 16.00
N LYS A 230 9.16 -11.67 15.35
CA LYS A 230 8.35 -11.68 14.12
C LYS A 230 9.18 -11.64 12.85
N ARG A 231 10.39 -11.12 12.93
CA ARG A 231 11.27 -10.92 11.77
C ARG A 231 12.49 -11.82 11.80
N THR A 232 13.07 -12.05 12.99
CA THR A 232 14.22 -12.93 13.22
C THR A 232 13.75 -14.31 13.65
N HIS A 233 13.79 -15.29 12.73
CA HIS A 233 13.33 -16.65 13.03
C HIS A 233 14.48 -17.66 12.97
N GLN A 234 14.54 -18.56 13.96
CA GLN A 234 15.44 -19.70 13.89
C GLN A 234 15.04 -20.69 12.79
N ARG A 235 15.91 -21.64 12.47
CA ARG A 235 15.69 -22.68 11.47
C ARG A 235 14.36 -23.42 11.72
N SER A 236 13.47 -23.38 10.73
CA SER A 236 12.14 -23.99 10.74
C SER A 236 11.97 -24.86 9.49
N PRO A 237 11.19 -25.96 9.51
CA PRO A 237 10.87 -26.73 8.32
C PRO A 237 10.10 -25.91 7.26
N PHE A 238 9.48 -24.80 7.66
CA PHE A 238 8.70 -23.96 6.76
C PHE A 238 9.58 -22.99 5.97
N PHE A 239 9.67 -23.18 4.66
CA PHE A 239 10.56 -22.43 3.77
C PHE A 239 10.20 -20.95 3.58
N TRP A 240 8.99 -20.54 3.95
CA TRP A 240 8.52 -19.15 3.82
C TRP A 240 8.90 -18.25 5.00
N GLN A 241 9.41 -18.78 6.10
CA GLN A 241 9.88 -17.96 7.22
C GLN A 241 11.22 -17.30 6.90
N ASN A 242 11.31 -15.99 7.17
CA ASN A 242 12.57 -15.28 7.02
C ASN A 242 13.57 -15.79 8.06
N ARG A 243 14.72 -16.29 7.60
CA ARG A 243 15.77 -16.84 8.45
C ARG A 243 17.07 -16.02 8.38
N LYS A 244 17.00 -14.89 7.68
CA LYS A 244 18.14 -14.00 7.56
C LYS A 244 18.32 -13.27 8.89
N TYR A 245 19.56 -13.02 9.25
CA TYR A 245 19.88 -12.12 10.32
C TYR A 245 19.98 -10.70 9.77
N ASN A 246 19.34 -9.77 10.47
CA ASN A 246 19.47 -8.33 10.28
C ASN A 246 19.45 -7.69 11.68
N GLN A 247 20.44 -6.87 11.97
CA GLN A 247 20.58 -6.26 13.31
C GLN A 247 19.38 -5.38 13.67
N GLU A 248 18.89 -4.53 12.76
CA GLU A 248 17.73 -3.67 13.02
C GLU A 248 16.46 -4.49 13.29
N GLU A 249 16.22 -5.56 12.49
CA GLU A 249 15.09 -6.47 12.70
C GLU A 249 15.19 -7.25 14.01
N PHE A 250 16.42 -7.59 14.42
CA PHE A 250 16.67 -8.25 15.70
C PHE A 250 16.43 -7.31 16.88
N ASP A 251 16.90 -6.06 16.79
CA ASP A 251 16.69 -5.06 17.85
C ASP A 251 15.18 -4.77 18.04
N GLU A 252 14.42 -4.67 16.92
CA GLU A 252 12.97 -4.55 16.98
C GLU A 252 12.30 -5.79 17.62
N ASP A 253 12.78 -6.99 17.33
CA ASP A 253 12.26 -8.22 17.92
C ASP A 253 12.59 -8.31 19.44
N LEU A 254 13.73 -7.77 19.90
CA LEU A 254 14.04 -7.63 21.32
C LEU A 254 13.06 -6.65 22.01
N GLU A 255 12.74 -5.53 21.37
CA GLU A 255 11.69 -4.62 21.86
C GLU A 255 10.33 -5.33 21.97
N LEU A 256 9.93 -6.11 20.97
CA LEU A 256 8.68 -6.89 20.99
C LEU A 256 8.66 -7.94 22.09
N MET A 257 9.81 -8.54 22.41
CA MET A 257 9.94 -9.47 23.53
C MET A 257 9.77 -8.74 24.87
N LEU A 258 10.38 -7.57 25.06
CA LEU A 258 10.20 -6.75 26.25
C LEU A 258 8.74 -6.25 26.39
N ASP A 259 8.11 -5.86 25.29
CA ASP A 259 6.68 -5.50 25.24
C ASP A 259 5.79 -6.69 25.65
N PHE A 260 6.16 -7.92 25.26
CA PHE A 260 5.45 -9.12 25.72
C PHE A 260 5.57 -9.30 27.23
N TYR A 261 6.75 -9.14 27.83
CA TYR A 261 6.94 -9.17 29.28
C TYR A 261 6.14 -8.07 29.98
N ASN A 262 6.20 -6.84 29.48
CA ASN A 262 5.43 -5.70 29.98
C ASN A 262 3.91 -5.96 29.93
N SER A 263 3.42 -6.62 28.89
CA SER A 263 2.00 -6.98 28.75
C SER A 263 1.53 -8.09 29.70
N ARG A 264 2.45 -8.69 30.46
CA ARG A 264 2.19 -9.76 31.42
C ARG A 264 2.49 -9.36 32.88
N GLY A 265 2.81 -8.10 33.10
CA GLY A 265 3.08 -7.54 34.40
C GLY A 265 4.56 -7.37 34.72
N PHE A 266 5.45 -7.83 33.91
CA PHE A 266 6.89 -7.76 34.15
C PHE A 266 7.47 -6.42 33.66
N ARG A 267 7.14 -5.33 34.37
CA ARG A 267 7.50 -3.97 33.98
C ARG A 267 9.01 -3.73 33.88
N ASN A 268 9.75 -4.35 34.77
CA ASN A 268 11.20 -4.18 34.90
C ASN A 268 11.98 -5.23 34.11
N ALA A 269 11.35 -5.97 33.22
CA ALA A 269 12.05 -6.91 32.36
C ALA A 269 13.05 -6.17 31.46
N THR A 270 14.28 -6.67 31.43
CA THR A 270 15.39 -6.09 30.67
C THR A 270 16.24 -7.20 30.05
N VAL A 271 16.81 -6.91 28.90
CA VAL A 271 17.86 -7.74 28.31
C VAL A 271 19.18 -7.33 28.93
N LEU A 272 19.80 -8.27 29.69
CA LEU A 272 21.10 -8.04 30.35
C LEU A 272 22.25 -8.16 29.34
N ARG A 273 22.12 -9.08 28.39
CA ARG A 273 23.13 -9.37 27.40
C ARG A 273 22.48 -10.06 26.20
N ASP A 274 22.87 -9.67 25.02
CA ASP A 274 22.65 -10.38 23.77
C ASP A 274 24.00 -10.72 23.14
N SER A 275 24.11 -11.89 22.54
CA SER A 275 25.34 -12.38 21.93
C SER A 275 25.01 -13.10 20.63
N VAL A 276 25.59 -12.61 19.55
CA VAL A 276 25.46 -13.22 18.22
C VAL A 276 26.81 -13.81 17.83
N TYR A 277 26.84 -15.11 17.51
CA TYR A 277 28.08 -15.84 17.19
C TYR A 277 27.86 -16.83 16.04
N TYR A 278 28.94 -17.18 15.36
CA TYR A 278 28.92 -18.18 14.31
C TYR A 278 28.92 -19.59 14.90
N ILE A 279 27.95 -20.42 14.50
CA ILE A 279 27.95 -21.87 14.75
C ILE A 279 28.74 -22.57 13.65
N ASP A 280 28.56 -22.13 12.41
CA ASP A 280 29.29 -22.54 11.22
C ASP A 280 29.36 -21.35 10.22
N GLU A 281 29.96 -21.54 9.03
CA GLU A 281 30.18 -20.47 8.05
C GLU A 281 28.87 -19.78 7.55
N GLU A 282 27.74 -20.45 7.66
CA GLU A 282 26.43 -19.94 7.17
C GLU A 282 25.39 -19.78 8.28
N THR A 283 25.70 -20.18 9.50
CA THR A 283 24.70 -20.29 10.59
C THR A 283 25.13 -19.53 11.83
N LEU A 284 24.23 -18.64 12.32
CA LEU A 284 24.40 -17.89 13.56
C LEU A 284 23.62 -18.52 14.72
N GLY A 285 24.24 -18.52 15.90
CA GLY A 285 23.59 -18.67 17.19
C GLY A 285 23.34 -17.32 17.84
N ILE A 286 22.22 -17.19 18.52
CA ILE A 286 21.86 -16.01 19.30
C ILE A 286 21.53 -16.45 20.72
N ASP A 287 22.27 -15.93 21.69
CA ASP A 287 22.01 -16.16 23.10
C ASP A 287 21.58 -14.85 23.77
N ILE A 288 20.44 -14.88 24.45
CA ILE A 288 19.81 -13.70 25.07
C ILE A 288 19.63 -13.98 26.54
N THR A 289 20.30 -13.19 27.39
CA THR A 289 20.14 -13.27 28.84
C THR A 289 19.15 -12.19 29.29
N VAL A 290 18.04 -12.62 29.90
CA VAL A 290 16.93 -11.74 30.32
C VAL A 290 16.88 -11.70 31.86
N SER A 291 16.59 -10.52 32.39
CA SER A 291 16.13 -10.37 33.77
C SER A 291 14.65 -10.02 33.72
N GLU A 292 13.78 -10.92 34.17
CA GLU A 292 12.33 -10.73 34.15
C GLU A 292 11.83 -9.70 35.18
N GLY A 293 12.52 -9.56 36.32
CA GLY A 293 12.08 -8.72 37.42
C GLY A 293 10.82 -9.26 38.09
N ASN A 294 10.14 -8.42 38.85
CA ASN A 294 8.92 -8.78 39.55
C ASN A 294 7.68 -8.56 38.70
N LYS A 295 6.63 -9.33 38.98
CA LYS A 295 5.31 -9.14 38.41
C LYS A 295 4.55 -8.08 39.19
N TYR A 296 4.10 -7.04 38.50
CA TYR A 296 3.39 -5.89 39.05
C TYR A 296 1.88 -5.96 38.84
N TYR A 297 1.14 -5.47 39.84
CA TYR A 297 -0.30 -5.30 39.87
C TYR A 297 -0.64 -3.84 40.08
N ILE A 298 -1.75 -3.41 39.55
CA ILE A 298 -2.26 -2.06 39.73
C ILE A 298 -2.94 -2.00 41.08
N ARG A 299 -2.43 -1.12 41.96
CA ARG A 299 -2.97 -0.95 43.31
C ARG A 299 -4.03 0.12 43.35
N ASN A 300 -3.76 1.25 42.73
CA ASN A 300 -4.67 2.40 42.71
C ASN A 300 -4.59 3.13 41.37
N ILE A 301 -5.71 3.77 41.00
CA ILE A 301 -5.81 4.60 39.78
C ILE A 301 -6.35 5.95 40.18
N ASN A 302 -5.58 7.01 39.95
CA ASN A 302 -5.95 8.38 40.27
C ASN A 302 -6.03 9.21 39.00
N TRP A 303 -7.12 9.93 38.82
CA TRP A 303 -7.35 10.81 37.70
C TRP A 303 -7.17 12.26 38.13
N VAL A 304 -6.39 13.03 37.39
CA VAL A 304 -6.07 14.43 37.71
C VAL A 304 -6.29 15.29 36.47
N GLY A 305 -7.05 16.37 36.60
CA GLY A 305 -7.25 17.37 35.58
C GLY A 305 -8.45 17.09 34.65
N ASN A 306 -9.26 16.08 34.90
CA ASN A 306 -10.45 15.75 34.15
C ASN A 306 -11.66 16.56 34.64
N SER A 307 -11.87 17.75 34.07
CA SER A 307 -13.02 18.63 34.40
C SER A 307 -14.20 18.43 33.44
N VAL A 308 -13.97 17.98 32.21
CA VAL A 308 -14.99 17.78 31.16
C VAL A 308 -15.72 16.46 31.32
N TYR A 309 -14.98 15.38 31.64
CA TYR A 309 -15.57 14.07 31.86
C TYR A 309 -15.37 13.63 33.30
N THR A 310 -16.41 13.01 33.86
CA THR A 310 -16.33 12.47 35.20
C THR A 310 -15.39 11.31 35.32
N THR A 311 -14.80 11.11 36.48
CA THR A 311 -13.91 9.97 36.77
C THR A 311 -14.59 8.63 36.43
N ASP A 312 -15.86 8.46 36.83
CA ASP A 312 -16.63 7.23 36.53
C ASP A 312 -16.76 6.94 35.02
N GLN A 313 -16.91 8.00 34.20
CA GLN A 313 -16.96 7.83 32.75
C GLN A 313 -15.63 7.40 32.15
N LEU A 314 -14.54 7.99 32.64
CA LEU A 314 -13.19 7.66 32.20
C LEU A 314 -12.79 6.25 32.66
N GLU A 315 -13.11 5.86 33.90
CA GLU A 315 -12.87 4.52 34.41
C GLU A 315 -13.63 3.43 33.62
N ALA A 316 -14.90 3.69 33.35
CA ALA A 316 -15.71 2.77 32.56
C ALA A 316 -15.13 2.55 31.16
N MET A 317 -14.56 3.59 30.55
CA MET A 317 -13.91 3.50 29.25
C MET A 317 -12.51 2.91 29.33
N PHE A 318 -11.75 3.26 30.35
CA PHE A 318 -10.41 2.71 30.59
C PHE A 318 -10.46 1.21 30.90
N GLY A 319 -11.47 0.78 31.69
CA GLY A 319 -11.77 -0.63 31.93
C GLY A 319 -10.62 -1.40 32.58
N VAL A 320 -9.73 -0.72 33.30
CA VAL A 320 -8.69 -1.30 34.14
C VAL A 320 -9.09 -1.03 35.59
N GLN A 321 -8.92 -2.03 36.46
CA GLN A 321 -9.33 -1.95 37.86
C GLN A 321 -8.16 -2.20 38.82
N PRO A 322 -8.24 -1.66 40.03
CA PRO A 322 -7.32 -2.07 41.11
C PRO A 322 -7.31 -3.60 41.30
N GLY A 323 -6.13 -4.20 41.35
CA GLY A 323 -5.92 -5.64 41.40
C GLY A 323 -5.56 -6.28 40.04
N ASP A 324 -5.79 -5.58 38.95
CA ASP A 324 -5.41 -6.09 37.65
C ASP A 324 -3.91 -6.18 37.44
N VAL A 325 -3.48 -7.11 36.62
CA VAL A 325 -2.06 -7.24 36.24
C VAL A 325 -1.69 -6.02 35.40
N TYR A 326 -0.56 -5.41 35.73
CA TYR A 326 -0.01 -4.33 34.92
C TYR A 326 0.19 -4.76 33.49
N ASP A 327 -0.43 -4.05 32.53
CA ASP A 327 -0.28 -4.26 31.09
C ASP A 327 -0.15 -2.89 30.40
N LYS A 328 1.09 -2.45 30.21
CA LYS A 328 1.41 -1.15 29.61
C LYS A 328 0.79 -0.99 28.22
N LYS A 329 0.85 -2.04 27.41
CA LYS A 329 0.35 -2.02 26.02
C LYS A 329 -1.16 -1.81 25.97
N SER A 330 -1.91 -2.58 26.76
CA SER A 330 -3.37 -2.45 26.85
C SER A 330 -3.78 -1.10 27.42
N MET A 331 -3.11 -0.61 28.46
CA MET A 331 -3.36 0.70 29.04
C MET A 331 -3.12 1.83 28.03
N HIS A 332 -1.97 1.84 27.35
CA HIS A 332 -1.65 2.85 26.33
C HIS A 332 -2.65 2.84 25.18
N LYS A 333 -3.09 1.66 24.71
CA LYS A 333 -4.14 1.53 23.69
C LYS A 333 -5.46 2.13 24.15
N ARG A 334 -5.90 1.86 25.38
CA ARG A 334 -7.15 2.39 25.94
C ARG A 334 -7.09 3.89 26.24
N LEU A 335 -5.93 4.38 26.66
CA LEU A 335 -5.68 5.82 26.77
C LEU A 335 -5.59 6.52 25.41
N GLY A 336 -5.18 5.81 24.37
CA GLY A 336 -4.97 6.34 23.03
C GLY A 336 -3.67 7.12 22.90
N ILE A 337 -2.58 6.60 23.47
CA ILE A 337 -1.27 7.25 23.50
C ILE A 337 -0.16 6.34 22.97
N GLY A 338 0.95 6.95 22.54
CA GLY A 338 2.16 6.25 22.12
C GLY A 338 2.02 5.49 20.81
N ARG A 339 2.90 4.49 20.58
CA ARG A 339 2.93 3.65 19.37
C ARG A 339 1.70 2.76 19.21
N GLU A 340 0.98 2.50 20.28
CA GLU A 340 -0.23 1.64 20.33
C GLU A 340 -1.52 2.42 20.05
N MET A 341 -1.41 3.70 19.72
CA MET A 341 -2.56 4.53 19.35
C MET A 341 -3.16 4.03 18.04
N ASP A 342 -4.37 3.47 18.13
CA ASP A 342 -5.19 3.14 16.98
C ASP A 342 -6.10 4.34 16.69
N PRO A 343 -5.95 5.00 15.53
CA PRO A 343 -6.75 6.18 15.21
C PRO A 343 -8.26 5.89 15.11
N GLU A 344 -8.64 4.65 14.91
CA GLU A 344 -10.03 4.20 14.73
C GLU A 344 -10.64 3.61 16.00
N ALA A 345 -9.81 3.20 16.97
CA ALA A 345 -10.29 2.63 18.21
C ALA A 345 -10.84 3.72 19.15
N MET A 346 -11.92 3.38 19.83
CA MET A 346 -12.40 4.21 20.95
C MET A 346 -11.38 4.18 22.09
N SER A 347 -10.84 5.35 22.41
CA SER A 347 -9.87 5.57 23.48
C SER A 347 -10.20 6.87 24.20
N ILE A 348 -9.60 7.09 25.38
CA ILE A 348 -9.82 8.32 26.12
C ILE A 348 -9.37 9.54 25.30
N SER A 349 -8.20 9.45 24.65
CA SER A 349 -7.74 10.52 23.75
C SER A 349 -8.73 10.76 22.59
N SER A 350 -9.31 9.70 22.01
CA SER A 350 -10.31 9.85 20.95
C SER A 350 -11.59 10.50 21.43
N LEU A 351 -12.00 10.25 22.69
CA LEU A 351 -13.16 10.89 23.31
C LEU A 351 -12.99 12.42 23.36
N TYR A 352 -11.84 12.90 23.83
CA TYR A 352 -11.53 14.33 23.88
C TYR A 352 -11.41 14.92 22.46
N ASN A 353 -10.66 14.29 21.57
CA ASN A 353 -10.43 14.76 20.20
C ASN A 353 -11.71 14.79 19.35
N ASN A 354 -12.67 13.90 19.60
CA ASN A 354 -13.96 13.89 18.90
C ASN A 354 -14.94 14.96 19.40
N ASN A 355 -14.63 15.60 20.53
CA ASN A 355 -15.42 16.66 21.14
C ASN A 355 -14.70 18.01 21.18
N GLY A 356 -13.78 18.23 20.27
CA GLY A 356 -13.13 19.54 20.06
C GLY A 356 -11.80 19.72 20.76
N TYR A 357 -11.41 18.88 21.68
CA TYR A 357 -10.20 19.06 22.50
C TYR A 357 -8.94 18.57 21.76
N LEU A 358 -8.58 19.26 20.69
CA LEU A 358 -7.44 18.93 19.82
C LEU A 358 -6.10 18.87 20.56
N MET A 359 -5.90 19.79 21.53
CA MET A 359 -4.65 19.90 22.30
C MET A 359 -4.67 19.11 23.59
N SER A 360 -5.65 18.24 23.79
CA SER A 360 -5.68 17.40 24.99
C SER A 360 -4.48 16.44 25.02
N GLN A 361 -3.85 16.36 26.18
CA GLN A 361 -2.71 15.48 26.45
C GLN A 361 -3.04 14.58 27.63
N ILE A 362 -2.66 13.31 27.52
CA ILE A 362 -2.89 12.30 28.56
C ILE A 362 -1.54 11.69 28.91
N GLU A 363 -1.13 11.88 30.16
CA GLU A 363 0.17 11.42 30.68
C GLU A 363 -0.05 10.46 31.85
N PRO A 364 0.11 9.15 31.65
CA PRO A 364 0.10 8.21 32.78
C PRO A 364 1.43 8.27 33.51
N ALA A 365 1.41 8.61 34.78
CA ALA A 365 2.54 8.51 35.69
C ALA A 365 2.43 7.23 36.53
N GLU A 366 3.49 6.46 36.56
CA GLU A 366 3.56 5.18 37.22
C GLU A 366 4.40 5.35 38.50
N ILE A 367 3.81 5.08 39.67
CA ILE A 367 4.47 5.18 40.99
C ILE A 367 4.60 3.77 41.54
N ILE A 368 5.82 3.28 41.63
CA ILE A 368 6.11 1.96 42.22
C ILE A 368 5.97 2.04 43.72
N VAL A 369 5.10 1.20 44.29
CA VAL A 369 4.83 1.13 45.72
C VAL A 369 5.08 -0.29 46.21
N GLY A 370 6.29 -0.52 46.69
CA GLY A 370 6.69 -1.88 47.15
C GLY A 370 7.19 -2.77 46.00
N PRO A 371 7.33 -4.07 46.23
CA PRO A 371 7.99 -4.97 45.27
C PRO A 371 7.12 -5.40 44.10
N ASP A 372 5.77 -5.27 44.18
CA ASP A 372 4.83 -5.89 43.27
C ASP A 372 3.61 -4.98 42.90
N SER A 373 3.60 -3.75 43.33
CA SER A 373 2.43 -2.86 43.22
C SER A 373 2.78 -1.54 42.54
N ILE A 374 1.87 -1.05 41.69
CA ILE A 374 1.99 0.22 40.99
C ILE A 374 0.71 1.03 41.23
N ASP A 375 0.87 2.29 41.59
CA ASP A 375 -0.19 3.30 41.53
C ASP A 375 -0.07 4.03 40.21
N LEU A 376 -1.19 4.18 39.54
CA LEU A 376 -1.32 4.94 38.30
C LEU A 376 -1.92 6.31 38.60
N GLU A 377 -1.22 7.37 38.25
CA GLU A 377 -1.77 8.72 38.22
C GLU A 377 -1.90 9.17 36.76
N ILE A 378 -3.15 9.25 36.27
CA ILE A 378 -3.42 9.64 34.89
C ILE A 378 -3.73 11.14 34.89
N ARG A 379 -2.77 11.91 34.37
CA ARG A 379 -2.86 13.36 34.27
C ARG A 379 -3.43 13.72 32.91
N ILE A 380 -4.48 14.52 32.92
CA ILE A 380 -5.16 14.99 31.72
C ILE A 380 -5.05 16.51 31.63
N PHE A 381 -4.46 16.98 30.58
CA PHE A 381 -4.47 18.39 30.19
C PHE A 381 -5.51 18.55 29.07
N GLU A 382 -6.71 19.01 29.45
CA GLU A 382 -7.85 19.05 28.52
C GLU A 382 -7.71 20.13 27.46
N GLY A 383 -7.18 21.30 27.83
CA GLY A 383 -7.13 22.48 26.98
C GLY A 383 -8.54 23.08 26.75
N LYS A 384 -8.66 23.84 25.67
CA LYS A 384 -9.94 24.41 25.22
C LYS A 384 -10.49 23.66 24.02
N PRO A 385 -11.82 23.65 23.80
CA PRO A 385 -12.39 23.08 22.61
C PRO A 385 -12.13 23.98 21.38
N PHE A 386 -11.67 23.38 20.28
CA PHE A 386 -11.40 24.06 19.03
C PHE A 386 -12.60 24.02 18.10
N THR A 387 -12.92 25.15 17.49
CA THR A 387 -13.89 25.29 16.41
C THR A 387 -13.13 25.41 15.08
N ILE A 388 -13.63 24.77 14.05
CA ILE A 388 -13.06 24.86 12.70
C ILE A 388 -13.33 26.24 12.13
N ASN A 389 -12.28 27.03 11.88
CA ASN A 389 -12.38 28.36 11.31
C ASN A 389 -12.49 28.29 9.77
N GLU A 390 -11.58 27.60 9.13
CA GLU A 390 -11.51 27.50 7.66
C GLU A 390 -11.11 26.09 7.24
N VAL A 391 -11.64 25.65 6.08
CA VAL A 391 -11.28 24.38 5.44
C VAL A 391 -10.83 24.67 4.02
N ASP A 392 -9.52 24.53 3.78
CA ASP A 392 -8.88 24.77 2.50
C ASP A 392 -8.60 23.46 1.76
N ILE A 393 -8.66 23.54 0.43
CA ILE A 393 -8.35 22.44 -0.47
C ILE A 393 -7.32 22.95 -1.45
N SER A 394 -6.21 22.21 -1.61
CA SER A 394 -5.15 22.58 -2.54
C SER A 394 -4.66 21.38 -3.35
N GLY A 395 -4.13 21.64 -4.56
CA GLY A 395 -3.59 20.60 -5.43
C GLY A 395 -4.60 19.91 -6.36
N ASN A 396 -5.88 20.28 -6.30
CA ASN A 396 -6.92 19.82 -7.20
C ASN A 396 -6.90 20.65 -8.51
N THR A 397 -6.33 20.07 -9.56
CA THR A 397 -6.17 20.74 -10.86
C THR A 397 -7.19 20.28 -11.91
N ARG A 398 -7.69 19.04 -11.79
CA ARG A 398 -8.62 18.38 -12.72
C ARG A 398 -10.02 18.17 -12.15
N ILE A 399 -10.15 18.16 -10.82
CA ILE A 399 -11.40 17.97 -10.10
C ILE A 399 -11.86 19.32 -9.56
N ASP A 400 -13.13 19.64 -9.80
CA ASP A 400 -13.72 20.88 -9.31
C ASP A 400 -13.78 20.89 -7.77
N ASP A 401 -13.46 22.03 -7.14
CA ASP A 401 -13.45 22.19 -5.66
C ASP A 401 -14.79 21.79 -5.04
N GLU A 402 -15.91 22.13 -5.68
CA GLU A 402 -17.25 21.74 -5.25
C GLU A 402 -17.42 20.23 -5.06
N VAL A 403 -16.75 19.43 -5.90
CA VAL A 403 -16.82 17.97 -5.88
C VAL A 403 -16.11 17.39 -4.67
N ILE A 404 -14.98 17.97 -4.30
CA ILE A 404 -14.23 17.57 -3.10
C ILE A 404 -14.96 18.05 -1.86
N ARG A 405 -15.33 19.33 -1.84
CA ARG A 405 -15.95 19.99 -0.68
C ARG A 405 -17.25 19.32 -0.21
N ARG A 406 -18.06 18.80 -1.13
CA ARG A 406 -19.30 18.07 -0.79
C ARG A 406 -19.06 16.70 -0.12
N GLU A 407 -17.87 16.14 -0.27
CA GLU A 407 -17.46 14.86 0.36
C GLU A 407 -16.81 15.07 1.74
N LEU A 408 -16.54 16.32 2.14
CA LEU A 408 -15.98 16.63 3.44
C LEU A 408 -17.05 16.54 4.53
N TYR A 409 -16.73 15.86 5.62
CA TYR A 409 -17.56 15.77 6.83
C TYR A 409 -17.24 16.86 7.85
N VAL A 410 -16.10 17.56 7.68
CA VAL A 410 -15.65 18.67 8.52
C VAL A 410 -16.02 20.00 7.85
N ARG A 411 -16.65 20.93 8.60
CA ARG A 411 -17.15 22.19 8.05
C ARG A 411 -16.75 23.37 8.93
N PRO A 412 -16.51 24.56 8.34
CA PRO A 412 -16.32 25.78 9.11
C PRO A 412 -17.47 26.04 10.08
N GLY A 413 -17.14 26.48 11.30
CA GLY A 413 -18.11 26.76 12.37
C GLY A 413 -18.52 25.56 13.21
N GLU A 414 -18.13 24.32 12.85
CA GLU A 414 -18.36 23.12 13.66
C GLU A 414 -17.18 22.90 14.62
N LEU A 415 -17.44 22.17 15.72
CA LEU A 415 -16.38 21.74 16.61
C LEU A 415 -15.43 20.78 15.88
N TYR A 416 -14.13 20.89 16.16
CA TYR A 416 -13.16 19.91 15.70
C TYR A 416 -13.58 18.51 16.14
N ASN A 417 -13.54 17.58 15.21
CA ASN A 417 -13.87 16.17 15.46
C ASN A 417 -12.97 15.27 14.64
N ARG A 418 -12.11 14.52 15.35
CA ARG A 418 -11.12 13.63 14.72
C ARG A 418 -11.77 12.50 13.94
N ALA A 419 -12.87 11.92 14.43
CA ALA A 419 -13.56 10.83 13.73
C ALA A 419 -14.12 11.31 12.38
N LEU A 420 -14.70 12.51 12.31
CA LEU A 420 -15.19 13.11 11.07
C LEU A 420 -14.04 13.46 10.12
N LEU A 421 -12.88 13.87 10.65
CA LEU A 421 -11.67 14.10 9.86
C LEU A 421 -11.17 12.80 9.21
N MET A 422 -11.08 11.71 9.99
CA MET A 422 -10.69 10.39 9.49
C MET A 422 -11.70 9.83 8.49
N GLN A 423 -13.00 10.08 8.72
CA GLN A 423 -14.05 9.72 7.77
C GLN A 423 -13.92 10.49 6.44
N THR A 424 -13.59 11.78 6.51
CA THR A 424 -13.28 12.60 5.33
C THR A 424 -12.11 12.01 4.55
N MET A 425 -11.02 11.68 5.24
CA MET A 425 -9.83 11.08 4.63
C MET A 425 -10.17 9.77 3.90
N ARG A 426 -10.92 8.87 4.54
CA ARG A 426 -11.39 7.61 3.91
C ARG A 426 -12.28 7.87 2.70
N THR A 427 -13.16 8.85 2.76
CA THR A 427 -14.03 9.20 1.63
C THR A 427 -13.22 9.74 0.46
N LEU A 428 -12.24 10.61 0.69
CA LEU A 428 -11.34 11.12 -0.34
C LEU A 428 -10.47 10.00 -0.96
N MET A 429 -9.96 9.06 -0.15
CA MET A 429 -9.27 7.86 -0.65
C MET A 429 -10.20 7.02 -1.53
N GLY A 430 -11.44 6.82 -1.10
CA GLY A 430 -12.45 6.05 -1.82
C GLY A 430 -12.88 6.65 -3.16
N MET A 431 -12.65 7.95 -3.40
CA MET A 431 -12.88 8.57 -4.70
C MET A 431 -11.93 8.03 -5.78
N GLY A 432 -10.75 7.52 -5.40
CA GLY A 432 -9.77 6.94 -6.34
C GLY A 432 -9.03 7.94 -7.22
N HIS A 433 -9.19 9.24 -6.99
CA HIS A 433 -8.59 10.32 -7.78
C HIS A 433 -7.30 10.88 -7.19
N PHE A 434 -7.01 10.57 -5.94
CA PHE A 434 -5.89 11.14 -5.19
C PHE A 434 -4.91 10.06 -4.77
N ASP A 435 -3.64 10.43 -4.59
CA ASP A 435 -2.64 9.56 -4.00
C ASP A 435 -2.96 9.38 -2.51
N GLU A 436 -3.19 8.15 -2.12
CA GLU A 436 -3.59 7.77 -0.75
C GLU A 436 -2.55 8.16 0.30
N GLN A 437 -1.26 8.17 -0.07
CA GLN A 437 -0.18 8.57 0.84
C GLN A 437 -0.10 10.09 1.03
N ALA A 438 -0.63 10.86 0.08
CA ALA A 438 -0.64 12.31 0.13
C ALA A 438 -1.90 12.91 0.78
N ILE A 439 -2.93 12.09 1.07
CA ILE A 439 -4.16 12.56 1.72
C ILE A 439 -3.94 12.65 3.23
N MET A 440 -3.20 13.65 3.68
CA MET A 440 -3.04 13.97 5.10
C MET A 440 -3.45 15.42 5.34
N PRO A 441 -4.45 15.66 6.24
CA PRO A 441 -4.85 17.01 6.56
C PRO A 441 -3.74 17.72 7.34
N ASP A 442 -3.45 18.94 6.95
CA ASP A 442 -2.61 19.85 7.72
C ASP A 442 -3.50 20.68 8.65
N ILE A 443 -3.30 20.51 9.95
CA ILE A 443 -4.13 21.08 10.99
C ILE A 443 -3.35 22.22 11.65
N GLN A 444 -3.78 23.45 11.44
CA GLN A 444 -3.07 24.65 11.91
C GLN A 444 -3.93 25.42 12.92
N PRO A 445 -3.58 25.42 14.22
CA PRO A 445 -4.21 26.29 15.20
C PRO A 445 -3.96 27.77 14.84
N VAL A 446 -5.02 28.54 14.75
CA VAL A 446 -4.97 30.00 14.46
C VAL A 446 -5.04 30.80 15.76
N SER A 447 -5.76 30.29 16.74
CA SER A 447 -5.87 30.84 18.09
C SER A 447 -6.09 29.71 19.10
N ASP A 448 -6.28 30.03 20.37
CA ASP A 448 -6.55 29.07 21.44
C ASP A 448 -7.86 28.28 21.28
N GLU A 449 -8.75 28.70 20.37
CA GLU A 449 -10.09 28.14 20.18
C GLU A 449 -10.45 27.91 18.68
N LEU A 450 -9.56 28.30 17.75
CA LEU A 450 -9.82 28.23 16.31
C LEU A 450 -8.72 27.45 15.59
N VAL A 451 -9.14 26.59 14.65
CA VAL A 451 -8.23 25.77 13.86
C VAL A 451 -8.59 25.84 12.37
N ASN A 452 -7.57 25.97 11.52
CA ASN A 452 -7.70 25.81 10.08
C ASN A 452 -7.32 24.37 9.70
N ILE A 453 -8.02 23.81 8.73
CA ILE A 453 -7.75 22.47 8.19
C ILE A 453 -7.47 22.63 6.71
N ASN A 454 -6.24 22.34 6.28
CA ASN A 454 -5.87 22.34 4.87
C ASN A 454 -5.74 20.89 4.37
N TRP A 455 -6.33 20.59 3.20
CA TRP A 455 -6.23 19.33 2.49
C TRP A 455 -5.28 19.47 1.29
N PRO A 456 -3.98 19.21 1.44
CA PRO A 456 -3.05 19.19 0.32
C PRO A 456 -3.25 17.87 -0.44
N LEU A 457 -3.95 17.92 -1.58
CA LEU A 457 -4.28 16.75 -2.38
C LEU A 457 -3.31 16.64 -3.56
N GLN A 458 -2.91 15.40 -3.87
CA GLN A 458 -2.14 15.10 -5.06
C GLN A 458 -2.99 14.22 -5.98
N GLU A 459 -3.39 14.76 -7.15
CA GLU A 459 -4.19 14.01 -8.10
C GLU A 459 -3.38 12.93 -8.81
N LYS A 460 -3.97 11.74 -8.95
CA LYS A 460 -3.46 10.63 -9.75
C LYS A 460 -4.38 10.36 -10.96
N ALA A 461 -3.85 9.69 -11.98
CA ALA A 461 -4.66 9.23 -13.09
C ALA A 461 -5.66 8.17 -12.58
N SER A 462 -6.96 8.44 -12.76
CA SER A 462 -8.06 7.55 -12.33
C SER A 462 -8.75 6.85 -13.49
N ASP A 463 -8.48 7.27 -14.73
CA ASP A 463 -9.05 6.64 -15.93
C ASP A 463 -8.44 5.25 -16.14
N GLN A 464 -9.26 4.30 -16.55
CA GLN A 464 -8.86 2.91 -16.68
C GLN A 464 -9.07 2.39 -18.08
N PHE A 465 -8.07 1.69 -18.59
CA PHE A 465 -8.18 0.81 -19.72
C PHE A 465 -8.31 -0.61 -19.22
N ASN A 466 -9.46 -1.23 -19.45
CA ASN A 466 -9.72 -2.59 -19.00
C ASN A 466 -9.51 -3.52 -20.18
N ILE A 467 -8.53 -4.41 -20.08
CA ILE A 467 -8.32 -5.51 -21.02
C ILE A 467 -8.49 -6.78 -20.21
N ALA A 468 -9.48 -7.58 -20.59
CA ALA A 468 -9.70 -8.86 -19.93
C ALA A 468 -9.88 -9.94 -21.00
N GLY A 469 -9.65 -11.18 -20.62
CA GLY A 469 -9.91 -12.33 -21.45
C GLY A 469 -10.22 -13.53 -20.59
N GLY A 470 -11.12 -14.37 -21.07
CA GLY A 470 -11.54 -15.58 -20.40
C GLY A 470 -11.58 -16.75 -21.34
N TRP A 471 -11.37 -17.96 -20.82
CA TRP A 471 -11.56 -19.19 -21.57
C TRP A 471 -12.84 -19.86 -21.08
N GLY A 472 -13.80 -20.01 -21.96
CA GLY A 472 -15.08 -20.66 -21.62
C GLY A 472 -15.67 -21.37 -22.83
N SER A 473 -16.39 -22.45 -22.61
CA SER A 473 -17.01 -23.26 -23.67
C SER A 473 -16.05 -23.60 -24.82
N GLY A 474 -14.77 -23.90 -24.51
CA GLY A 474 -13.74 -24.28 -25.49
C GLY A 474 -13.17 -23.15 -26.31
N THR A 475 -13.43 -21.89 -25.99
CA THR A 475 -12.98 -20.73 -26.76
C THR A 475 -12.47 -19.61 -25.87
N PHE A 476 -11.63 -18.73 -26.43
CA PHE A 476 -11.16 -17.54 -25.76
C PHE A 476 -12.02 -16.35 -26.15
N VAL A 477 -12.46 -15.57 -25.16
CA VAL A 477 -13.17 -14.30 -25.36
C VAL A 477 -12.32 -13.16 -24.82
N GLY A 478 -12.08 -12.17 -25.65
CA GLY A 478 -11.41 -10.92 -25.26
C GLY A 478 -12.42 -9.82 -24.99
N SER A 479 -12.14 -8.98 -24.01
CA SER A 479 -12.85 -7.73 -23.77
C SER A 479 -11.89 -6.55 -23.69
N VAL A 480 -12.34 -5.43 -24.22
CA VAL A 480 -11.65 -4.14 -24.11
C VAL A 480 -12.65 -3.11 -23.61
N GLY A 481 -12.25 -2.36 -22.60
CA GLY A 481 -13.08 -1.32 -22.02
C GLY A 481 -12.29 -0.05 -21.70
N ILE A 482 -12.98 1.07 -21.72
CA ILE A 482 -12.47 2.37 -21.30
C ILE A 482 -13.43 2.89 -20.24
N THR A 483 -12.88 3.29 -19.09
CA THR A 483 -13.63 3.93 -18.03
C THR A 483 -13.03 5.30 -17.73
N LEU A 484 -13.80 6.34 -17.97
CA LEU A 484 -13.48 7.71 -17.63
C LEU A 484 -14.14 8.03 -16.28
N ASN A 485 -13.34 8.30 -15.26
CA ASN A 485 -13.81 8.41 -13.88
C ASN A 485 -14.06 9.86 -13.41
N ASN A 486 -13.67 10.86 -14.19
CA ASN A 486 -13.87 12.27 -13.85
C ASN A 486 -14.59 13.05 -14.94
N LEU A 487 -15.56 12.44 -15.63
CA LEU A 487 -16.33 13.10 -16.66
C LEU A 487 -17.16 14.24 -16.05
N SER A 488 -17.40 15.28 -16.85
CA SER A 488 -18.31 16.38 -16.52
C SER A 488 -19.22 16.71 -17.72
N ILE A 489 -20.48 16.30 -17.67
CA ILE A 489 -21.47 16.71 -18.68
C ILE A 489 -21.67 18.24 -18.63
N ARG A 490 -21.63 18.86 -17.46
CA ARG A 490 -21.75 20.31 -17.29
C ARG A 490 -20.66 21.10 -18.02
N ASN A 491 -19.46 20.54 -18.10
CA ASN A 491 -18.30 21.16 -18.72
C ASN A 491 -18.14 20.80 -20.22
N PHE A 492 -19.07 20.03 -20.79
CA PHE A 492 -18.96 19.52 -22.18
C PHE A 492 -18.78 20.65 -23.21
N PHE A 493 -19.45 21.78 -23.01
CA PHE A 493 -19.35 22.93 -23.92
C PHE A 493 -18.27 23.95 -23.55
N LYS A 494 -17.48 23.69 -22.48
CA LYS A 494 -16.38 24.55 -22.03
C LYS A 494 -15.05 24.04 -22.58
N ARG A 495 -14.46 24.74 -23.56
CA ARG A 495 -13.19 24.33 -24.20
C ARG A 495 -12.03 24.15 -23.24
N GLY A 496 -11.89 24.97 -22.19
CA GLY A 496 -10.85 24.86 -21.17
C GLY A 496 -10.93 23.65 -20.27
N ALA A 497 -12.09 22.95 -20.21
CA ALA A 497 -12.29 21.74 -19.41
C ALA A 497 -11.93 20.44 -20.12
N TRP A 498 -11.57 20.49 -21.41
CA TRP A 498 -11.16 19.32 -22.20
C TRP A 498 -9.68 18.99 -21.98
N ARG A 499 -9.39 17.95 -21.11
CA ARG A 499 -8.05 17.52 -20.71
C ARG A 499 -7.93 16.00 -20.47
N PRO A 500 -7.99 15.12 -21.48
CA PRO A 500 -8.35 15.24 -22.90
C PRO A 500 -9.87 15.25 -23.18
N TYR A 501 -10.69 15.01 -22.18
CA TYR A 501 -12.15 15.03 -22.24
C TYR A 501 -12.71 16.04 -21.21
N PRO A 502 -13.98 16.46 -21.31
CA PRO A 502 -14.56 17.40 -20.35
C PRO A 502 -14.61 16.76 -18.96
N SER A 503 -13.80 17.26 -18.02
CA SER A 503 -13.62 16.68 -16.69
C SER A 503 -13.98 17.67 -15.59
N GLY A 504 -14.07 17.19 -14.35
CA GLY A 504 -14.20 17.97 -13.13
C GLY A 504 -15.31 17.53 -12.18
N GLN A 505 -16.35 16.81 -12.62
CA GLN A 505 -17.55 16.53 -11.80
C GLN A 505 -17.60 15.12 -11.19
N ASN A 506 -16.55 14.31 -11.32
CA ASN A 506 -16.49 12.93 -10.80
C ASN A 506 -17.62 12.04 -11.35
N GLN A 507 -18.12 12.33 -12.56
CA GLN A 507 -19.05 11.46 -13.26
C GLN A 507 -18.27 10.34 -13.95
N ARG A 508 -18.84 9.14 -14.01
CA ARG A 508 -18.21 7.96 -14.59
C ARG A 508 -18.89 7.59 -15.91
N LEU A 509 -18.10 7.41 -16.95
CA LEU A 509 -18.54 6.84 -18.22
C LEU A 509 -17.70 5.61 -18.54
N ALA A 510 -18.35 4.45 -18.69
CA ALA A 510 -17.68 3.23 -19.08
C ALA A 510 -18.26 2.72 -20.40
N ILE A 511 -17.37 2.34 -21.31
CA ILE A 511 -17.67 1.73 -22.59
C ILE A 511 -16.88 0.44 -22.66
N SER A 512 -17.53 -0.69 -22.92
CA SER A 512 -16.83 -1.96 -23.08
C SER A 512 -17.35 -2.77 -24.23
N GLY A 513 -16.45 -3.39 -24.96
CA GLY A 513 -16.72 -4.33 -26.02
C GLY A 513 -16.12 -5.70 -25.70
N GLN A 514 -16.87 -6.77 -25.99
CA GLN A 514 -16.41 -8.15 -25.81
C GLN A 514 -16.65 -8.92 -27.11
N THR A 515 -15.72 -9.79 -27.45
CA THR A 515 -15.87 -10.66 -28.62
C THR A 515 -14.91 -11.83 -28.57
N ASN A 516 -15.32 -12.95 -29.16
CA ASN A 516 -14.42 -14.04 -29.51
C ASN A 516 -14.06 -14.10 -31.00
N GLY A 517 -14.42 -13.04 -31.74
CA GLY A 517 -14.17 -12.92 -33.20
C GLY A 517 -15.27 -13.51 -34.07
N THR A 518 -15.96 -14.56 -33.66
CA THR A 518 -16.92 -15.28 -34.46
C THR A 518 -18.32 -15.28 -33.89
N TYR A 519 -18.63 -16.11 -32.93
CA TYR A 519 -19.98 -16.40 -32.46
C TYR A 519 -20.49 -15.54 -31.30
N TYR A 520 -19.63 -14.75 -30.65
CA TYR A 520 -20.05 -13.87 -29.59
C TYR A 520 -19.56 -12.44 -29.78
N LYS A 521 -20.47 -11.47 -29.62
CA LYS A 521 -20.20 -10.03 -29.64
C LYS A 521 -21.09 -9.35 -28.60
N ALA A 522 -20.52 -8.45 -27.83
CA ALA A 522 -21.28 -7.59 -26.92
C ALA A 522 -20.68 -6.19 -26.87
N LEU A 523 -21.54 -5.21 -26.70
CA LEU A 523 -21.17 -3.81 -26.45
C LEU A 523 -22.00 -3.32 -25.28
N SER A 524 -21.37 -2.65 -24.32
CA SER A 524 -22.05 -2.00 -23.21
C SER A 524 -21.59 -0.56 -23.03
N LEU A 525 -22.50 0.28 -22.59
CA LEU A 525 -22.30 1.68 -22.24
C LEU A 525 -22.95 1.93 -20.90
N SER A 526 -22.25 2.53 -19.96
CA SER A 526 -22.82 2.95 -18.70
C SER A 526 -22.33 4.34 -18.30
N PHE A 527 -23.24 5.16 -17.80
CA PHE A 527 -22.98 6.45 -17.23
C PHE A 527 -23.48 6.49 -15.80
N THR A 528 -22.69 7.06 -14.90
CA THR A 528 -23.06 7.21 -13.49
C THR A 528 -22.68 8.60 -12.99
N ASP A 529 -23.63 9.28 -12.40
CA ASP A 529 -23.43 10.52 -11.64
C ASP A 529 -23.61 10.22 -10.13
N PRO A 530 -22.55 10.27 -9.32
CA PRO A 530 -22.66 9.93 -7.89
C PRO A 530 -23.39 10.97 -7.05
N TRP A 531 -23.60 12.21 -7.59
CA TRP A 531 -24.24 13.31 -6.90
C TRP A 531 -25.24 14.04 -7.80
N LEU A 532 -26.29 13.38 -8.20
CA LEU A 532 -27.32 13.96 -9.07
C LEU A 532 -27.87 15.28 -8.48
N GLY A 533 -27.66 16.38 -9.25
CA GLY A 533 -28.03 17.72 -8.82
C GLY A 533 -27.07 18.38 -7.81
N GLY A 534 -25.95 17.75 -7.45
CA GLY A 534 -24.83 18.33 -6.67
C GLY A 534 -25.07 18.59 -5.18
N ARG A 535 -26.30 18.46 -4.69
CA ARG A 535 -26.68 18.86 -3.31
C ARG A 535 -26.75 17.69 -2.30
N ARG A 536 -27.03 16.49 -2.78
CA ARG A 536 -27.20 15.29 -1.92
C ARG A 536 -26.51 14.12 -2.57
N PRO A 537 -25.96 13.15 -1.78
CA PRO A 537 -25.28 11.97 -2.31
C PRO A 537 -26.27 10.95 -2.91
N ASN A 538 -27.08 11.39 -3.85
CA ASN A 538 -27.99 10.54 -4.61
C ASN A 538 -27.30 10.22 -5.95
N SER A 539 -27.02 8.97 -6.20
CA SER A 539 -26.45 8.55 -7.48
C SER A 539 -27.53 8.32 -8.52
N PHE A 540 -27.22 8.67 -9.76
CA PHE A 540 -28.00 8.33 -10.92
C PHE A 540 -27.16 7.49 -11.87
N SER A 541 -27.74 6.45 -12.43
CA SER A 541 -27.07 5.64 -13.45
C SER A 541 -28.00 5.40 -14.64
N ILE A 542 -27.41 5.35 -15.80
CA ILE A 542 -28.06 4.86 -17.02
C ILE A 542 -27.11 3.93 -17.72
N SER A 543 -27.58 2.76 -18.10
CA SER A 543 -26.78 1.77 -18.83
C SER A 543 -27.56 1.19 -20.00
N GLY A 544 -26.84 0.78 -21.02
CA GLY A 544 -27.39 0.08 -22.16
C GLY A 544 -26.41 -0.95 -22.67
N TYR A 545 -26.92 -2.03 -23.23
CA TYR A 545 -26.09 -3.06 -23.82
C TYR A 545 -26.78 -3.72 -25.03
N ILE A 546 -25.96 -4.29 -25.87
CA ILE A 546 -26.38 -5.15 -27.00
C ILE A 546 -25.42 -6.33 -26.98
N SER A 547 -25.96 -7.55 -27.04
CA SER A 547 -25.16 -8.76 -27.21
C SER A 547 -25.79 -9.70 -28.22
N GLU A 548 -24.96 -10.44 -28.91
CA GLU A 548 -25.32 -11.50 -29.84
C GLU A 548 -24.43 -12.71 -29.61
N GLN A 549 -25.07 -13.87 -29.51
CA GLN A 549 -24.43 -15.15 -29.59
C GLN A 549 -25.05 -15.94 -30.72
N ASN A 550 -24.24 -16.64 -31.52
CA ASN A 550 -24.71 -17.40 -32.68
C ASN A 550 -23.93 -18.70 -32.86
N ASN A 551 -24.29 -19.52 -33.82
CA ASN A 551 -23.66 -20.81 -34.08
C ASN A 551 -22.59 -20.78 -35.19
N ALA A 552 -22.08 -19.61 -35.56
CA ALA A 552 -21.03 -19.47 -36.56
C ALA A 552 -19.64 -19.70 -35.95
N TYR A 553 -19.00 -20.82 -36.23
CA TYR A 553 -17.63 -21.09 -35.77
C TYR A 553 -16.56 -20.40 -36.63
N TYR A 554 -16.90 -20.03 -37.90
CA TYR A 554 -15.99 -19.35 -38.80
C TYR A 554 -16.55 -18.01 -39.23
N VAL A 555 -15.68 -17.02 -39.48
CA VAL A 555 -16.06 -15.65 -39.88
C VAL A 555 -16.90 -15.61 -41.19
N TRP A 556 -16.68 -16.58 -42.09
CA TRP A 556 -17.42 -16.72 -43.34
C TRP A 556 -18.67 -17.55 -43.31
N GLN A 557 -18.98 -18.14 -42.11
CA GLN A 557 -20.18 -18.97 -41.92
C GLN A 557 -21.37 -18.10 -41.58
N ASN A 558 -22.47 -18.24 -42.33
CA ASN A 558 -23.72 -17.60 -41.98
C ASN A 558 -24.36 -18.30 -40.77
N ALA A 559 -24.66 -17.55 -39.75
CA ALA A 559 -25.34 -18.04 -38.58
C ALA A 559 -26.78 -18.45 -38.91
N THR A 560 -27.14 -19.68 -38.59
CA THR A 560 -28.51 -20.21 -38.70
C THR A 560 -29.29 -20.10 -37.40
N MET A 561 -28.59 -20.11 -36.31
CA MET A 561 -29.13 -20.00 -34.94
C MET A 561 -28.50 -18.79 -34.26
N TYR A 562 -29.31 -18.05 -33.48
CA TYR A 562 -28.79 -16.93 -32.70
C TYR A 562 -29.61 -16.66 -31.45
N TYR A 563 -28.95 -16.08 -30.49
CA TYR A 563 -29.52 -15.43 -29.32
C TYR A 563 -29.02 -13.97 -29.26
N ARG A 564 -29.95 -13.04 -29.32
CA ARG A 564 -29.71 -11.61 -29.22
C ARG A 564 -30.37 -11.07 -27.96
N SER A 565 -29.67 -10.23 -27.24
CA SER A 565 -30.19 -9.50 -26.10
C SER A 565 -29.83 -8.03 -26.19
N MET A 566 -30.76 -7.16 -25.94
CA MET A 566 -30.51 -5.74 -25.78
C MET A 566 -31.29 -5.20 -24.58
N GLY A 567 -30.68 -4.27 -23.86
CA GLY A 567 -31.29 -3.72 -22.69
C GLY A 567 -30.90 -2.27 -22.45
N ILE A 568 -31.79 -1.57 -21.75
CA ILE A 568 -31.54 -0.25 -21.17
C ILE A 568 -32.04 -0.27 -19.72
N ALA A 569 -31.26 0.32 -18.81
CA ALA A 569 -31.63 0.45 -17.42
C ALA A 569 -31.34 1.85 -16.90
N MET A 570 -32.20 2.35 -16.02
CA MET A 570 -32.05 3.61 -15.30
C MET A 570 -32.15 3.35 -13.81
N GLY A 571 -31.16 3.81 -13.05
CA GLY A 571 -31.09 3.58 -11.62
C GLY A 571 -30.89 4.85 -10.79
N LEU A 572 -31.43 4.81 -9.58
CA LEU A 572 -31.26 5.83 -8.57
C LEU A 572 -30.74 5.17 -7.29
N GLY A 573 -29.64 5.68 -6.76
CA GLY A 573 -29.03 5.22 -5.53
C GLY A 573 -29.03 6.31 -4.46
N LYS A 574 -29.04 5.89 -3.20
CA LYS A 574 -28.97 6.77 -2.04
C LYS A 574 -28.16 6.13 -0.92
N ARG A 575 -27.21 6.87 -0.33
CA ARG A 575 -26.56 6.48 0.93
C ARG A 575 -27.53 6.75 2.08
N LEU A 576 -27.74 5.75 2.92
CA LEU A 576 -28.61 5.87 4.08
C LEU A 576 -27.77 6.27 5.30
N GLN A 577 -28.38 6.99 6.24
CA GLN A 577 -27.77 7.33 7.52
C GLN A 577 -28.26 6.43 8.65
N TRP A 578 -29.37 5.76 8.45
CA TRP A 578 -30.00 4.85 9.39
C TRP A 578 -30.19 3.47 8.73
N PRO A 579 -29.91 2.36 9.39
CA PRO A 579 -29.47 2.17 10.79
C PRO A 579 -28.01 2.57 11.05
N ASP A 580 -27.13 2.57 10.05
CA ASP A 580 -25.75 3.04 10.10
C ASP A 580 -25.31 3.65 8.73
N PRO A 581 -24.21 4.40 8.65
CA PRO A 581 -23.77 5.09 7.43
C PRO A 581 -23.22 4.15 6.32
N TYR A 582 -23.16 2.87 6.58
CA TYR A 582 -22.65 1.86 5.62
C TYR A 582 -23.74 1.33 4.68
N PHE A 583 -25.01 1.67 4.92
CA PHE A 583 -26.13 1.23 4.08
C PHE A 583 -26.29 2.10 2.82
N THR A 584 -26.52 1.41 1.71
CA THR A 584 -26.94 2.03 0.45
C THR A 584 -28.24 1.38 -0.04
N PHE A 585 -29.11 2.20 -0.61
CA PHE A 585 -30.31 1.75 -1.31
C PHE A 585 -30.18 2.11 -2.78
N TYR A 586 -30.50 1.17 -3.67
CA TYR A 586 -30.51 1.37 -5.11
C TYR A 586 -31.79 0.79 -5.71
N GLY A 587 -32.45 1.59 -6.57
CA GLY A 587 -33.61 1.19 -7.32
C GLY A 587 -33.34 1.38 -8.82
N GLU A 588 -33.66 0.38 -9.65
CA GLU A 588 -33.41 0.37 -11.07
C GLU A 588 -34.65 -0.07 -11.84
N LEU A 589 -35.00 0.70 -12.87
CA LEU A 589 -36.00 0.33 -13.86
C LEU A 589 -35.29 -0.11 -15.14
N GLY A 590 -35.50 -1.36 -15.53
CA GLY A 590 -34.86 -1.98 -16.70
C GLY A 590 -35.87 -2.44 -17.74
N TYR A 591 -35.53 -2.24 -19.01
CA TYR A 591 -36.21 -2.83 -20.15
C TYR A 591 -35.21 -3.67 -20.94
N GLN A 592 -35.59 -4.91 -21.25
CA GLN A 592 -34.77 -5.85 -22.01
C GLN A 592 -35.63 -6.49 -23.14
N ARG A 593 -34.98 -6.73 -24.25
CA ARG A 593 -35.56 -7.46 -25.38
C ARG A 593 -34.66 -8.61 -25.78
N TYR A 594 -35.24 -9.78 -25.91
CA TYR A 594 -34.59 -11.00 -26.36
C TYR A 594 -35.10 -11.41 -27.72
N GLY A 595 -34.23 -11.86 -28.63
CA GLY A 595 -34.56 -12.41 -29.92
C GLY A 595 -33.83 -13.73 -30.13
N LEU A 596 -34.54 -14.81 -30.31
CA LEU A 596 -33.99 -16.16 -30.44
C LEU A 596 -34.40 -16.80 -31.76
N LYS A 597 -33.53 -17.63 -32.30
CA LYS A 597 -33.80 -18.50 -33.43
C LYS A 597 -33.03 -19.78 -33.25
N GLY A 598 -33.79 -20.93 -33.13
CA GLY A 598 -33.21 -22.24 -32.94
C GLY A 598 -32.30 -22.40 -31.73
N TRP A 599 -32.52 -21.64 -30.67
CA TRP A 599 -31.64 -21.59 -29.50
C TRP A 599 -32.21 -22.41 -28.32
N ASP A 600 -31.85 -23.69 -28.28
CA ASP A 600 -32.47 -24.67 -27.37
C ASP A 600 -31.98 -24.64 -25.90
N SER A 601 -31.05 -23.74 -25.57
CA SER A 601 -30.57 -23.56 -24.18
C SER A 601 -31.58 -22.85 -23.27
N PHE A 602 -32.63 -22.28 -23.84
CA PHE A 602 -33.74 -21.66 -23.11
C PHE A 602 -35.07 -22.39 -23.41
N ILE A 603 -36.05 -22.25 -22.53
CA ILE A 603 -37.41 -22.77 -22.73
C ILE A 603 -38.04 -22.17 -23.99
N LEU A 604 -37.78 -20.89 -24.26
CA LEU A 604 -38.11 -20.22 -25.52
C LEU A 604 -36.94 -20.39 -26.48
N SER A 605 -37.09 -21.22 -27.50
CA SER A 605 -36.05 -21.47 -28.54
C SER A 605 -36.16 -20.55 -29.76
N ASP A 606 -37.36 -20.14 -30.08
CA ASP A 606 -37.67 -19.30 -31.26
C ASP A 606 -38.63 -18.15 -30.88
N GLY A 607 -38.33 -16.94 -31.31
CA GLY A 607 -39.21 -15.80 -31.13
C GLY A 607 -38.58 -14.61 -30.46
N ASN A 608 -39.41 -13.69 -30.01
CA ASN A 608 -39.02 -12.46 -29.33
C ASN A 608 -39.73 -12.34 -27.98
N ALA A 609 -38.96 -11.93 -26.95
CA ALA A 609 -39.50 -11.69 -25.61
C ALA A 609 -39.09 -10.31 -25.11
N ASN A 610 -39.95 -9.70 -24.31
CA ASN A 610 -39.67 -8.41 -23.67
C ASN A 610 -39.79 -8.54 -22.15
N THR A 611 -38.95 -7.83 -21.45
CA THR A 611 -38.94 -7.76 -19.99
C THR A 611 -38.95 -6.29 -19.57
N LEU A 612 -39.87 -5.95 -18.69
CA LEU A 612 -39.86 -4.68 -17.96
C LEU A 612 -39.74 -5.03 -16.48
N SER A 613 -38.66 -4.60 -15.81
CA SER A 613 -38.42 -4.99 -14.43
C SER A 613 -38.04 -3.80 -13.54
N LEU A 614 -38.47 -3.89 -12.29
CA LEU A 614 -38.00 -3.03 -11.22
C LEU A 614 -37.10 -3.87 -10.30
N LYS A 615 -35.85 -3.41 -10.14
CA LYS A 615 -34.87 -4.03 -9.23
C LYS A 615 -34.61 -3.10 -8.05
N LEU A 616 -34.71 -3.62 -6.86
CA LEU A 616 -34.41 -2.92 -5.61
C LEU A 616 -33.27 -3.62 -4.91
N VAL A 617 -32.26 -2.90 -4.49
CA VAL A 617 -31.07 -3.43 -3.83
C VAL A 617 -30.82 -2.65 -2.55
N VAL A 618 -30.65 -3.37 -1.46
CA VAL A 618 -30.14 -2.83 -0.19
C VAL A 618 -28.80 -3.50 0.05
N GLN A 619 -27.78 -2.68 0.17
CA GLN A 619 -26.42 -3.15 0.44
C GLN A 619 -25.87 -2.46 1.69
N ARG A 620 -25.17 -3.25 2.50
CA ARG A 620 -24.34 -2.73 3.59
C ARG A 620 -22.90 -3.21 3.38
N SER A 621 -21.93 -2.30 3.41
CA SER A 621 -20.52 -2.64 3.29
C SER A 621 -19.72 -1.86 4.32
N SER A 622 -19.13 -2.59 5.28
CA SER A 622 -18.27 -2.04 6.34
C SER A 622 -16.86 -2.58 6.28
N VAL A 623 -16.42 -3.07 5.11
CA VAL A 623 -15.08 -3.61 4.91
C VAL A 623 -14.02 -2.51 4.94
N ASP A 624 -12.85 -2.86 5.47
CA ASP A 624 -11.72 -1.94 5.66
C ASP A 624 -10.93 -1.66 4.37
N ALA A 625 -10.91 -2.60 3.43
CA ALA A 625 -10.18 -2.45 2.17
C ALA A 625 -10.86 -3.17 1.00
N PRO A 626 -10.83 -2.61 -0.23
CA PRO A 626 -11.53 -3.21 -1.37
C PRO A 626 -10.87 -4.49 -1.92
N PHE A 627 -9.54 -4.64 -1.85
CA PHE A 627 -8.84 -5.76 -2.49
C PHE A 627 -8.51 -6.91 -1.55
N PHE A 628 -8.11 -6.60 -0.34
CA PHE A 628 -7.81 -7.56 0.71
C PHE A 628 -8.46 -7.09 2.01
N SER A 629 -9.76 -7.38 2.12
CA SER A 629 -10.52 -7.06 3.32
C SER A 629 -10.03 -7.91 4.49
N ARG A 630 -9.65 -7.26 5.59
CA ARG A 630 -9.17 -7.90 6.82
C ARG A 630 -10.26 -8.00 7.87
N SER A 631 -11.17 -7.05 7.88
CA SER A 631 -12.27 -6.96 8.84
C SER A 631 -13.52 -6.36 8.20
N GLY A 632 -14.65 -6.52 8.87
CA GLY A 632 -15.92 -5.96 8.43
C GLY A 632 -16.85 -6.99 7.77
N SER A 633 -17.91 -6.49 7.17
CA SER A 633 -18.92 -7.32 6.51
C SER A 633 -19.53 -6.64 5.30
N GLU A 634 -19.94 -7.44 4.34
CA GLU A 634 -20.77 -7.05 3.21
C GLU A 634 -22.07 -7.85 3.24
N PHE A 635 -23.17 -7.17 3.04
CA PHE A 635 -24.48 -7.78 2.98
C PHE A 635 -25.31 -7.14 1.87
N THR A 636 -25.86 -7.93 0.97
CA THR A 636 -26.68 -7.44 -0.15
C THR A 636 -27.96 -8.24 -0.23
N VAL A 637 -29.08 -7.54 -0.26
CA VAL A 637 -30.41 -8.08 -0.58
C VAL A 637 -30.87 -7.41 -1.85
N SER A 638 -31.20 -8.20 -2.86
CA SER A 638 -31.79 -7.69 -4.09
C SER A 638 -33.11 -8.39 -4.40
N VAL A 639 -34.08 -7.59 -4.82
CA VAL A 639 -35.38 -8.06 -5.29
C VAL A 639 -35.61 -7.44 -6.66
N GLN A 640 -35.84 -8.26 -7.66
CA GLN A 640 -36.21 -7.82 -9.00
C GLN A 640 -37.59 -8.40 -9.33
N ALA A 641 -38.47 -7.56 -9.80
CA ALA A 641 -39.82 -7.98 -10.12
C ALA A 641 -40.32 -7.34 -11.42
N THR A 642 -41.07 -8.08 -12.17
CA THR A 642 -41.78 -7.61 -13.37
C THR A 642 -43.26 -7.39 -13.03
N PRO A 643 -44.01 -6.60 -13.82
CA PRO A 643 -45.46 -6.61 -13.73
C PRO A 643 -46.04 -8.01 -13.99
N PRO A 644 -47.07 -8.45 -13.24
CA PRO A 644 -47.72 -9.75 -13.46
C PRO A 644 -48.69 -9.65 -14.65
N PHE A 645 -48.17 -9.58 -15.86
CA PHE A 645 -48.98 -9.41 -17.08
C PHE A 645 -50.06 -10.47 -17.24
N SER A 646 -49.81 -11.73 -16.84
CA SER A 646 -50.78 -12.85 -16.90
C SER A 646 -52.04 -12.62 -16.09
N LEU A 647 -52.05 -11.66 -15.16
CA LEU A 647 -53.26 -11.31 -14.40
C LEU A 647 -54.19 -10.33 -15.14
N TRP A 648 -53.67 -9.67 -16.21
CA TRP A 648 -54.38 -8.53 -16.83
C TRP A 648 -54.62 -8.68 -18.34
N ASP A 649 -53.85 -9.57 -19.00
CA ASP A 649 -53.87 -9.70 -20.45
C ASP A 649 -55.00 -10.59 -21.01
N GLY A 650 -55.73 -11.28 -20.15
CA GLY A 650 -56.86 -12.12 -20.55
C GLY A 650 -56.50 -13.40 -21.32
N ILE A 651 -55.21 -13.73 -21.39
CA ILE A 651 -54.72 -14.92 -22.12
C ILE A 651 -54.81 -16.14 -21.20
N ASN A 652 -55.40 -17.21 -21.76
CA ASN A 652 -55.44 -18.52 -21.07
C ASN A 652 -54.10 -19.26 -21.25
N TYR A 653 -53.21 -19.16 -20.27
CA TYR A 653 -51.87 -19.79 -20.30
C TYR A 653 -51.92 -21.31 -20.08
N SER A 654 -53.08 -21.88 -19.73
CA SER A 654 -53.30 -23.32 -19.64
C SER A 654 -53.66 -23.98 -20.98
N ASP A 655 -53.86 -23.17 -22.04
CA ASP A 655 -54.15 -23.69 -23.38
C ASP A 655 -52.87 -24.34 -23.99
N PRO A 656 -52.93 -25.66 -24.31
CA PRO A 656 -51.80 -26.36 -24.93
C PRO A 656 -51.51 -25.88 -26.37
N ASN A 657 -52.43 -25.18 -27.04
CA ASN A 657 -52.23 -24.68 -28.39
C ASN A 657 -51.65 -23.24 -28.41
N LEU A 658 -51.47 -22.64 -27.25
CA LEU A 658 -50.85 -21.30 -27.16
C LEU A 658 -49.40 -21.38 -27.59
N SER A 659 -49.05 -20.58 -28.61
CA SER A 659 -47.67 -20.52 -29.12
C SER A 659 -46.71 -20.00 -28.06
N ASP A 660 -45.47 -20.48 -28.05
CA ASP A 660 -44.42 -19.98 -27.11
C ASP A 660 -44.14 -18.51 -27.33
N GLN A 661 -44.25 -18.00 -28.58
CA GLN A 661 -44.13 -16.57 -28.89
C GLN A 661 -45.21 -15.71 -28.21
N ASP A 662 -46.47 -16.19 -28.15
CA ASP A 662 -47.53 -15.45 -27.46
C ASP A 662 -47.44 -15.62 -25.95
N ARG A 663 -47.04 -16.82 -25.48
CA ARG A 663 -46.85 -17.15 -24.09
C ARG A 663 -45.76 -16.24 -23.44
N TYR A 664 -44.63 -16.02 -24.13
CA TYR A 664 -43.46 -15.36 -23.63
C TYR A 664 -43.21 -13.96 -24.20
N ARG A 665 -44.20 -13.39 -24.89
CA ARG A 665 -44.11 -12.02 -25.45
C ARG A 665 -43.71 -10.97 -24.41
N TRP A 666 -44.24 -11.08 -23.19
CA TRP A 666 -43.88 -10.34 -22.00
C TRP A 666 -43.50 -11.31 -20.92
N ILE A 667 -42.22 -11.29 -20.51
CA ILE A 667 -41.71 -12.12 -19.44
C ILE A 667 -42.20 -11.59 -18.10
N GLU A 668 -42.54 -12.52 -17.21
CA GLU A 668 -42.92 -12.17 -15.84
C GLU A 668 -42.24 -13.10 -14.82
N PHE A 669 -41.70 -12.51 -13.77
CA PHE A 669 -41.03 -13.18 -12.68
C PHE A 669 -40.87 -12.26 -11.46
N HIS A 670 -40.54 -12.86 -10.33
CA HIS A 670 -39.90 -12.18 -9.19
C HIS A 670 -38.66 -12.94 -8.76
N LYS A 671 -37.54 -12.22 -8.61
CA LYS A 671 -36.25 -12.79 -8.31
C LYS A 671 -35.71 -12.21 -7.00
N TRP A 672 -35.25 -13.07 -6.13
CA TRP A 672 -34.72 -12.73 -4.82
C TRP A 672 -33.30 -13.23 -4.73
N MET A 673 -32.36 -12.39 -4.28
CA MET A 673 -30.99 -12.77 -4.05
C MET A 673 -30.51 -12.19 -2.72
N LEU A 674 -29.85 -13.04 -1.94
CA LEU A 674 -29.23 -12.71 -0.66
C LEU A 674 -27.75 -13.06 -0.77
N LYS A 675 -26.88 -12.13 -0.47
CA LYS A 675 -25.43 -12.35 -0.42
C LYS A 675 -24.88 -11.74 0.87
N GLY A 676 -24.05 -12.51 1.57
CA GLY A 676 -23.39 -12.06 2.78
C GLY A 676 -21.95 -12.53 2.81
N ARG A 677 -21.04 -11.66 3.22
CA ARG A 677 -19.63 -11.97 3.45
C ARG A 677 -19.17 -11.32 4.75
N TRP A 678 -18.40 -12.05 5.53
CA TRP A 678 -17.84 -11.60 6.80
C TRP A 678 -16.37 -11.90 6.83
N TYR A 679 -15.57 -10.95 7.33
CA TYR A 679 -14.13 -11.02 7.40
C TYR A 679 -13.69 -10.93 8.85
N PHE A 680 -12.90 -11.91 9.30
CA PHE A 680 -12.40 -12.02 10.67
C PHE A 680 -10.89 -12.15 10.66
N PRO A 681 -10.14 -11.20 11.22
CA PRO A 681 -8.71 -11.37 11.41
C PRO A 681 -8.47 -12.42 12.51
N LEU A 682 -7.69 -13.45 12.19
CA LEU A 682 -7.37 -14.53 13.14
C LEU A 682 -6.07 -14.27 13.90
N THR A 683 -5.25 -13.31 13.45
CA THR A 683 -3.97 -12.95 14.05
C THR A 683 -3.95 -11.48 14.42
N ASN A 684 -3.15 -11.10 15.42
CA ASN A 684 -3.07 -9.72 15.90
C ASN A 684 -2.49 -8.75 14.85
N ASP A 685 -1.70 -9.24 13.92
CA ASP A 685 -1.15 -8.49 12.78
C ASP A 685 -2.13 -8.38 11.60
N HIS A 686 -3.35 -8.95 11.75
CA HIS A 686 -4.42 -8.97 10.76
C HIS A 686 -3.98 -9.54 9.39
N ASN A 687 -2.96 -10.40 9.36
CA ASN A 687 -2.48 -11.01 8.12
C ASN A 687 -3.22 -12.29 7.78
N LEU A 688 -3.58 -13.10 8.77
CA LEU A 688 -4.38 -14.29 8.54
C LEU A 688 -5.87 -13.94 8.70
N VAL A 689 -6.63 -14.00 7.61
CA VAL A 689 -8.04 -13.59 7.58
C VAL A 689 -8.92 -14.77 7.21
N LEU A 690 -9.95 -15.01 8.02
CA LEU A 690 -11.04 -15.93 7.71
C LEU A 690 -12.18 -15.13 7.06
N MET A 691 -12.56 -15.51 5.82
CA MET A 691 -13.75 -15.02 5.15
C MET A 691 -14.81 -16.12 5.16
N LEU A 692 -16.01 -15.76 5.61
CA LEU A 692 -17.21 -16.60 5.51
C LEU A 692 -18.18 -15.94 4.52
N GLY A 693 -18.70 -16.73 3.58
CA GLY A 693 -19.68 -16.29 2.59
C GLY A 693 -20.92 -17.17 2.58
N ALA A 694 -22.08 -16.54 2.38
CA ALA A 694 -23.33 -17.24 2.13
C ALA A 694 -24.12 -16.50 1.04
N GLU A 695 -24.57 -17.23 0.03
CA GLU A 695 -25.36 -16.70 -1.07
C GLU A 695 -26.56 -17.60 -1.33
N MET A 696 -27.71 -17.01 -1.60
CA MET A 696 -28.94 -17.72 -1.95
C MET A 696 -29.70 -16.92 -2.99
N GLY A 697 -30.32 -17.60 -3.92
CA GLY A 697 -31.18 -16.98 -4.91
C GLY A 697 -32.41 -17.84 -5.22
N TYR A 698 -33.47 -17.15 -5.59
CA TYR A 698 -34.73 -17.77 -5.99
C TYR A 698 -35.40 -16.94 -7.11
N LEU A 699 -35.80 -17.62 -8.16
CA LEU A 699 -36.63 -17.11 -9.27
C LEU A 699 -38.06 -17.66 -9.15
N GLY A 700 -39.00 -16.81 -8.81
CA GLY A 700 -40.42 -17.15 -8.70
C GLY A 700 -41.24 -16.76 -9.92
N HIS A 701 -42.46 -17.25 -9.97
CA HIS A 701 -43.41 -16.96 -11.04
C HIS A 701 -44.77 -16.55 -10.45
N TYR A 702 -45.54 -15.75 -11.16
CA TYR A 702 -46.91 -15.38 -10.79
C TYR A 702 -47.91 -16.37 -11.31
N ASN A 703 -47.65 -16.98 -12.49
CA ASN A 703 -48.49 -18.01 -13.12
C ASN A 703 -47.67 -19.29 -13.35
N ARG A 704 -48.15 -20.43 -12.86
CA ARG A 704 -47.49 -21.72 -12.97
C ARG A 704 -47.31 -22.20 -14.44
N ASN A 705 -48.19 -21.77 -15.35
CA ASN A 705 -48.13 -22.10 -16.76
C ASN A 705 -47.29 -21.12 -17.59
N LYS A 706 -46.71 -20.12 -16.94
CA LYS A 706 -45.84 -19.11 -17.56
C LYS A 706 -44.58 -18.86 -16.72
N VAL A 707 -43.77 -19.88 -16.59
CA VAL A 707 -42.48 -19.75 -15.89
C VAL A 707 -41.49 -19.02 -16.80
N SER A 708 -40.63 -18.14 -16.19
CA SER A 708 -39.68 -17.37 -16.98
C SER A 708 -38.67 -18.30 -17.68
N PRO A 709 -38.46 -18.14 -18.98
CA PRO A 709 -37.38 -18.81 -19.70
C PRO A 709 -35.99 -18.21 -19.43
N PHE A 710 -35.92 -16.99 -18.89
CA PHE A 710 -34.71 -16.23 -18.62
C PHE A 710 -34.54 -15.93 -17.12
N GLU A 711 -33.46 -15.27 -16.76
CA GLU A 711 -33.13 -14.85 -15.39
C GLU A 711 -32.88 -15.98 -14.40
N ARG A 712 -32.62 -17.19 -14.90
CA ARG A 712 -32.27 -18.36 -14.13
C ARG A 712 -30.82 -18.33 -13.68
N PHE A 713 -30.43 -19.31 -12.85
CA PHE A 713 -29.08 -19.40 -12.30
C PHE A 713 -28.33 -20.58 -12.93
N GLU A 714 -27.09 -20.31 -13.36
CA GLU A 714 -26.12 -21.32 -13.81
C GLU A 714 -25.10 -21.52 -12.69
N ILE A 715 -24.98 -22.75 -12.16
CA ILE A 715 -24.18 -23.03 -10.99
C ILE A 715 -23.03 -23.96 -11.33
N GLY A 716 -21.81 -23.52 -11.01
CA GLY A 716 -20.56 -24.25 -11.25
C GLY A 716 -19.46 -23.30 -11.78
N GLY A 717 -18.28 -23.87 -11.99
CA GLY A 717 -17.17 -23.19 -12.64
C GLY A 717 -16.52 -22.08 -11.84
N ASP A 718 -15.78 -21.25 -12.54
CA ASP A 718 -15.07 -20.08 -11.99
C ASP A 718 -15.89 -18.79 -12.02
N GLY A 719 -17.08 -18.81 -12.62
CA GLY A 719 -17.90 -17.64 -12.85
C GLY A 719 -17.47 -16.83 -14.06
N MET A 720 -16.51 -17.33 -14.83
CA MET A 720 -15.97 -16.73 -16.03
C MET A 720 -16.33 -17.60 -17.25
N THR A 721 -17.54 -17.49 -17.73
CA THR A 721 -17.94 -18.19 -18.98
C THR A 721 -17.25 -17.63 -20.22
N GLY A 722 -16.29 -16.73 -20.04
CA GLY A 722 -15.63 -16.04 -21.15
C GLY A 722 -16.51 -15.00 -21.84
N TYR A 723 -17.82 -15.04 -21.67
CA TYR A 723 -18.77 -14.08 -22.22
C TYR A 723 -19.99 -13.91 -21.31
N ASN A 724 -20.59 -12.73 -21.34
CA ASN A 724 -21.74 -12.42 -20.53
C ASN A 724 -23.03 -12.88 -21.24
N ILE A 725 -23.67 -13.90 -20.74
CA ILE A 725 -24.98 -14.36 -21.23
C ILE A 725 -26.06 -13.57 -20.48
N TYR A 726 -26.52 -12.48 -21.08
CA TYR A 726 -27.61 -11.71 -20.51
C TYR A 726 -28.88 -12.57 -20.39
N GLY A 727 -29.52 -12.56 -19.24
CA GLY A 727 -30.69 -13.37 -18.93
C GLY A 727 -30.39 -14.66 -18.18
N VAL A 728 -29.11 -14.87 -17.78
CA VAL A 728 -28.67 -15.94 -16.86
C VAL A 728 -27.71 -15.34 -15.83
N ASP A 729 -27.90 -15.64 -14.55
CA ASP A 729 -26.96 -15.29 -13.50
C ASP A 729 -26.00 -16.45 -13.21
N ILE A 730 -24.72 -16.22 -13.41
CA ILE A 730 -23.66 -17.21 -13.20
C ILE A 730 -23.22 -17.19 -11.75
N ILE A 731 -23.31 -18.33 -11.10
CA ILE A 731 -22.93 -18.54 -9.71
C ILE A 731 -21.72 -19.48 -9.68
N SER A 732 -20.54 -18.92 -9.50
CA SER A 732 -19.30 -19.70 -9.45
C SER A 732 -19.30 -20.69 -8.30
N LEU A 733 -18.83 -21.91 -8.52
CA LEU A 733 -18.54 -22.89 -7.48
C LEU A 733 -17.32 -23.70 -7.92
N ARG A 734 -16.17 -23.36 -7.33
CA ARG A 734 -14.88 -23.93 -7.69
C ARG A 734 -14.81 -25.44 -7.42
N GLY A 735 -14.11 -26.17 -8.27
CA GLY A 735 -14.04 -27.63 -8.22
C GLY A 735 -15.13 -28.33 -9.04
N TYR A 736 -15.96 -27.56 -9.75
CA TYR A 736 -16.97 -28.04 -10.70
C TYR A 736 -16.82 -27.29 -12.03
N GLU A 737 -17.27 -27.90 -13.11
CA GLU A 737 -17.36 -27.26 -14.42
C GLU A 737 -18.54 -26.27 -14.46
N ASP A 738 -18.55 -25.39 -15.47
CA ASP A 738 -19.63 -24.42 -15.67
C ASP A 738 -20.96 -25.15 -15.86
N GLY A 739 -22.01 -24.75 -15.12
CA GLY A 739 -23.34 -25.36 -15.18
C GLY A 739 -23.44 -26.80 -14.66
N ALA A 740 -22.37 -27.39 -14.17
CA ALA A 740 -22.35 -28.80 -13.74
C ALA A 740 -23.27 -29.11 -12.54
N LEU A 741 -23.73 -28.09 -11.84
CA LEU A 741 -24.62 -28.20 -10.69
C LEU A 741 -26.06 -27.74 -11.00
N ASP A 742 -26.41 -27.65 -12.27
CA ASP A 742 -27.76 -27.40 -12.72
C ASP A 742 -28.53 -28.73 -12.89
N PRO A 743 -29.66 -28.90 -12.22
CA PRO A 743 -30.40 -30.16 -12.25
C PRO A 743 -31.20 -30.38 -13.55
N SER A 744 -31.25 -29.40 -14.42
CA SER A 744 -31.91 -29.46 -15.71
C SER A 744 -31.12 -28.74 -16.82
N ASN A 745 -31.42 -29.04 -18.09
CA ASN A 745 -30.82 -28.38 -19.25
C ASN A 745 -31.18 -26.88 -19.38
N TYR A 746 -32.12 -26.40 -18.55
CA TYR A 746 -32.63 -25.02 -18.61
C TYR A 746 -32.19 -24.19 -17.40
N TYR A 747 -31.05 -24.45 -16.79
CA TYR A 747 -30.53 -23.77 -15.61
C TYR A 747 -31.40 -23.89 -14.35
N SER A 748 -30.92 -23.42 -13.24
CA SER A 748 -31.57 -23.56 -11.93
C SER A 748 -32.55 -22.44 -11.63
N VAL A 749 -33.61 -22.74 -10.88
CA VAL A 749 -34.62 -21.78 -10.39
C VAL A 749 -34.25 -21.23 -9.01
N ALA A 750 -33.56 -22.03 -8.22
CA ALA A 750 -33.05 -21.60 -6.92
C ALA A 750 -31.64 -22.14 -6.71
N TYR A 751 -30.88 -21.50 -5.85
CA TYR A 751 -29.54 -21.97 -5.48
C TYR A 751 -29.21 -21.62 -4.03
N ASN A 752 -28.27 -22.35 -3.47
CA ASN A 752 -27.51 -22.01 -2.28
C ASN A 752 -26.01 -22.09 -2.57
N LYS A 753 -25.22 -21.27 -1.90
CA LYS A 753 -23.76 -21.33 -1.93
C LYS A 753 -23.20 -20.86 -0.60
N TYR A 754 -22.23 -21.61 -0.09
CA TYR A 754 -21.47 -21.29 1.11
C TYR A 754 -20.00 -21.32 0.78
N THR A 755 -19.27 -20.33 1.28
CA THR A 755 -17.83 -20.19 1.04
C THR A 755 -17.13 -19.93 2.36
N MET A 756 -16.05 -20.66 2.59
CA MET A 756 -15.12 -20.39 3.68
C MET A 756 -13.73 -20.27 3.06
N GLU A 757 -13.06 -19.14 3.26
CA GLU A 757 -11.70 -18.92 2.76
C GLU A 757 -10.78 -18.49 3.89
N LEU A 758 -9.59 -19.08 3.92
CA LEU A 758 -8.49 -18.64 4.75
C LEU A 758 -7.47 -17.91 3.86
N ARG A 759 -7.27 -16.62 4.07
CA ARG A 759 -6.47 -15.72 3.23
C ARG A 759 -5.22 -15.28 3.95
N TYR A 760 -4.08 -15.25 3.23
CA TYR A 760 -2.81 -14.77 3.77
C TYR A 760 -2.07 -13.90 2.74
N PRO A 761 -1.70 -12.65 3.07
CA PRO A 761 -0.99 -11.75 2.18
C PRO A 761 0.50 -12.12 2.11
N ILE A 762 1.05 -12.18 0.90
CA ILE A 762 2.48 -12.39 0.67
C ILE A 762 3.16 -11.03 0.43
N ILE A 763 2.54 -10.21 -0.42
CA ILE A 763 3.02 -8.87 -0.76
C ILE A 763 1.81 -7.94 -0.78
N MET A 764 1.88 -6.84 -0.03
CA MET A 764 0.85 -5.80 -0.02
C MET A 764 1.52 -4.45 -0.25
N LYS A 765 1.66 -4.09 -1.52
CA LYS A 765 2.20 -2.79 -1.95
C LYS A 765 1.16 -2.06 -2.80
N PRO A 766 1.17 -0.72 -2.85
CA PRO A 766 0.22 0.05 -3.67
C PRO A 766 0.21 -0.35 -5.15
N ASN A 767 1.37 -0.73 -5.69
CA ASN A 767 1.55 -1.08 -7.10
C ASN A 767 1.41 -2.58 -7.39
N SER A 768 1.33 -3.44 -6.38
CA SER A 768 1.11 -4.88 -6.56
C SER A 768 0.75 -5.54 -5.24
N SER A 769 -0.32 -6.31 -5.23
CA SER A 769 -0.70 -7.09 -4.06
C SER A 769 -0.82 -8.56 -4.45
N ILE A 770 -0.19 -9.44 -3.66
CA ILE A 770 -0.25 -10.89 -3.85
C ILE A 770 -0.69 -11.52 -2.56
N TYR A 771 -1.73 -12.34 -2.62
CA TYR A 771 -2.14 -13.17 -1.49
C TYR A 771 -2.50 -14.58 -1.92
N VAL A 772 -2.37 -15.52 -1.01
CA VAL A 772 -2.78 -16.91 -1.18
C VAL A 772 -4.04 -17.18 -0.37
N LEU A 773 -4.81 -18.16 -0.81
CA LEU A 773 -6.00 -18.57 -0.10
C LEU A 773 -6.17 -20.09 -0.14
N GLY A 774 -6.75 -20.62 0.93
CA GLY A 774 -7.32 -21.96 0.93
C GLY A 774 -8.82 -21.82 1.09
N PHE A 775 -9.61 -22.63 0.38
CA PHE A 775 -11.07 -22.51 0.41
C PHE A 775 -11.78 -23.85 0.60
N LEU A 776 -12.95 -23.76 1.22
CA LEU A 776 -13.99 -24.76 1.25
C LEU A 776 -15.27 -24.12 0.68
N GLU A 777 -15.86 -24.74 -0.32
CA GLU A 777 -17.12 -24.28 -0.90
C GLU A 777 -18.15 -25.41 -0.90
N GLY A 778 -19.40 -25.04 -0.83
CA GLY A 778 -20.50 -25.93 -0.99
C GLY A 778 -21.73 -25.22 -1.51
N GLY A 779 -22.42 -25.82 -2.46
CA GLY A 779 -23.62 -25.23 -3.05
C GLY A 779 -24.35 -26.20 -3.95
N ASN A 780 -25.54 -25.84 -4.39
CA ASN A 780 -26.33 -26.64 -5.28
C ASN A 780 -27.40 -25.79 -6.01
N GLY A 781 -27.79 -26.26 -7.18
CA GLY A 781 -28.92 -25.74 -7.94
C GLY A 781 -30.19 -26.61 -7.76
N PHE A 782 -31.36 -25.99 -7.90
CA PHE A 782 -32.67 -26.62 -7.71
C PHE A 782 -33.62 -26.18 -8.83
N ASN A 783 -34.43 -27.15 -9.31
CA ASN A 783 -35.45 -26.89 -10.33
C ASN A 783 -36.68 -26.16 -9.81
N SER A 784 -36.97 -26.27 -8.53
CA SER A 784 -38.12 -25.63 -7.91
C SER A 784 -37.83 -25.22 -6.47
N TRP A 785 -38.66 -24.33 -5.95
CA TRP A 785 -38.59 -23.94 -4.53
C TRP A 785 -38.94 -25.11 -3.59
N GLN A 786 -39.79 -26.01 -4.02
CA GLN A 786 -40.20 -27.19 -3.22
C GLN A 786 -39.02 -28.15 -2.99
N GLU A 787 -38.07 -28.22 -3.93
CA GLU A 787 -36.86 -29.04 -3.82
C GLU A 787 -35.74 -28.34 -3.05
N PHE A 788 -35.87 -27.05 -2.83
CA PHE A 788 -34.82 -26.26 -2.16
C PHE A 788 -34.56 -26.79 -0.75
N SER A 789 -33.31 -27.08 -0.47
CA SER A 789 -32.80 -27.42 0.86
C SER A 789 -31.48 -26.70 1.11
N PRO A 790 -31.35 -25.89 2.17
CA PRO A 790 -30.13 -25.18 2.47
C PRO A 790 -28.95 -26.10 2.82
N PHE A 791 -29.19 -27.33 3.17
CA PHE A 791 -28.18 -28.34 3.54
C PHE A 791 -27.86 -29.34 2.44
N ASN A 792 -28.61 -29.36 1.35
CA ASN A 792 -28.28 -30.16 0.18
C ASN A 792 -27.24 -29.40 -0.64
N ILE A 793 -25.95 -29.69 -0.40
CA ILE A 793 -24.80 -29.01 -1.01
C ILE A 793 -23.85 -30.00 -1.66
N LYS A 794 -23.29 -29.65 -2.78
CA LYS A 794 -22.16 -30.29 -3.44
C LYS A 794 -20.88 -29.56 -2.97
N ARG A 795 -19.93 -30.34 -2.44
CA ARG A 795 -18.78 -29.80 -1.68
C ARG A 795 -17.52 -29.77 -2.52
N SER A 796 -16.70 -28.77 -2.30
CA SER A 796 -15.36 -28.69 -2.87
C SER A 796 -14.37 -28.06 -1.90
N ALA A 797 -13.08 -28.30 -2.14
CA ALA A 797 -11.99 -27.67 -1.41
C ALA A 797 -10.84 -27.37 -2.38
N GLY A 798 -10.04 -26.39 -2.05
CA GLY A 798 -8.91 -26.05 -2.91
C GLY A 798 -8.03 -24.95 -2.36
N VAL A 799 -7.08 -24.53 -3.20
CA VAL A 799 -6.13 -23.46 -2.92
C VAL A 799 -6.06 -22.52 -4.11
N GLY A 800 -5.72 -21.27 -3.85
CA GLY A 800 -5.63 -20.28 -4.89
C GLY A 800 -4.61 -19.19 -4.60
N VAL A 801 -4.25 -18.49 -5.66
CA VAL A 801 -3.37 -17.31 -5.62
C VAL A 801 -4.08 -16.15 -6.29
N ARG A 802 -3.98 -14.98 -5.70
CA ARG A 802 -4.49 -13.73 -6.26
C ARG A 802 -3.34 -12.75 -6.42
N LEU A 803 -3.30 -12.12 -7.58
CA LEU A 803 -2.38 -11.04 -7.95
C LEU A 803 -3.22 -9.83 -8.36
N TYR A 804 -3.07 -8.73 -7.66
CA TYR A 804 -3.66 -7.45 -8.05
C TYR A 804 -2.60 -6.54 -8.66
N LEU A 805 -2.89 -6.05 -9.86
CA LEU A 805 -2.11 -5.04 -10.58
C LEU A 805 -3.03 -3.87 -10.95
N PRO A 806 -2.70 -2.61 -10.64
CA PRO A 806 -3.58 -1.46 -10.88
C PRO A 806 -4.06 -1.30 -12.32
N ILE A 807 -3.21 -1.68 -13.31
CA ILE A 807 -3.52 -1.57 -14.74
C ILE A 807 -4.40 -2.72 -15.24
N VAL A 808 -4.22 -3.92 -14.69
CA VAL A 808 -4.87 -5.16 -15.18
C VAL A 808 -6.05 -5.59 -14.29
N GLY A 809 -6.06 -5.13 -13.03
CA GLY A 809 -7.02 -5.58 -12.02
C GLY A 809 -6.57 -6.87 -11.30
N MET A 810 -7.54 -7.63 -10.82
CA MET A 810 -7.31 -8.89 -10.11
C MET A 810 -7.11 -10.04 -11.10
N LEU A 811 -6.01 -10.76 -10.93
CA LEU A 811 -5.74 -12.03 -11.59
C LEU A 811 -5.70 -13.13 -10.56
N GLY A 812 -6.24 -14.29 -10.86
CA GLY A 812 -6.22 -15.42 -9.95
C GLY A 812 -6.16 -16.76 -10.66
N ILE A 813 -5.59 -17.72 -9.96
CA ILE A 813 -5.60 -19.13 -10.35
C ILE A 813 -5.98 -19.92 -9.12
N ASP A 814 -7.01 -20.75 -9.25
CA ASP A 814 -7.48 -21.67 -8.22
C ASP A 814 -7.34 -23.10 -8.71
N TRP A 815 -6.87 -23.98 -7.85
CA TRP A 815 -7.03 -25.41 -7.98
C TRP A 815 -8.10 -25.85 -7.00
N GLY A 816 -9.15 -26.48 -7.51
CA GLY A 816 -10.28 -26.98 -6.72
C GLY A 816 -10.52 -28.47 -6.97
N TYR A 817 -10.95 -29.18 -5.93
CA TYR A 817 -11.37 -30.58 -6.01
C TYR A 817 -12.82 -30.70 -5.58
N GLY A 818 -13.68 -31.14 -6.51
CA GLY A 818 -15.09 -31.44 -6.24
C GLY A 818 -15.25 -32.85 -5.68
N PHE A 819 -15.82 -32.96 -4.47
CA PHE A 819 -15.98 -34.22 -3.77
C PHE A 819 -17.23 -35.02 -4.20
N ASP A 820 -18.21 -34.31 -4.72
CA ASP A 820 -19.52 -34.90 -5.05
C ASP A 820 -19.69 -34.98 -6.57
N ALA A 821 -20.56 -35.91 -7.03
CA ALA A 821 -20.86 -36.03 -8.44
C ALA A 821 -21.75 -34.89 -8.94
N PRO A 822 -21.42 -34.26 -10.09
CA PRO A 822 -22.31 -33.30 -10.74
C PRO A 822 -23.62 -33.96 -11.22
N TYR A 823 -24.60 -33.13 -11.59
CA TYR A 823 -25.86 -33.68 -12.14
C TYR A 823 -25.57 -34.38 -13.48
N GLY A 824 -26.26 -35.53 -13.68
CA GLY A 824 -26.05 -36.32 -14.89
C GLY A 824 -24.81 -37.21 -14.90
N SER A 825 -23.97 -37.14 -13.87
CA SER A 825 -22.78 -37.98 -13.72
C SER A 825 -22.85 -38.82 -12.44
N ASN A 826 -22.25 -40.00 -12.50
CA ASN A 826 -22.05 -40.88 -11.33
C ASN A 826 -20.63 -40.74 -10.76
N GLU A 827 -19.75 -40.04 -11.46
CA GLU A 827 -18.37 -39.82 -11.04
C GLU A 827 -18.22 -38.48 -10.33
N ARG A 828 -17.28 -38.40 -9.39
CA ARG A 828 -16.93 -37.14 -8.72
C ARG A 828 -16.40 -36.15 -9.73
N SER A 829 -16.65 -34.86 -9.51
CA SER A 829 -16.11 -33.80 -10.37
C SER A 829 -14.57 -33.80 -10.42
N GLY A 830 -13.91 -34.16 -9.30
CA GLY A 830 -12.44 -34.30 -9.26
C GLY A 830 -11.70 -33.00 -9.31
N SER A 831 -10.51 -32.99 -9.97
CA SER A 831 -9.57 -31.88 -10.01
C SER A 831 -9.92 -30.92 -11.14
N GLN A 832 -10.13 -29.66 -10.79
CA GLN A 832 -10.42 -28.58 -11.74
C GLN A 832 -9.48 -27.37 -11.51
N PHE A 833 -9.07 -26.71 -12.60
CA PHE A 833 -8.37 -25.44 -12.54
C PHE A 833 -9.29 -24.31 -12.98
N HIS A 834 -9.29 -23.23 -12.21
CA HIS A 834 -10.12 -22.07 -12.43
C HIS A 834 -9.26 -20.82 -12.56
N PHE A 835 -9.61 -19.97 -13.51
CA PHE A 835 -8.92 -18.70 -13.72
C PHE A 835 -9.84 -17.56 -13.32
N VAL A 836 -9.30 -16.57 -12.62
CA VAL A 836 -10.00 -15.34 -12.28
C VAL A 836 -9.28 -14.19 -12.94
N MET A 837 -10.00 -13.40 -13.74
CA MET A 837 -9.46 -12.23 -14.41
C MET A 837 -10.45 -11.08 -14.35
N GLY A 838 -9.96 -9.88 -13.97
CA GLY A 838 -10.79 -8.70 -13.83
C GLY A 838 -11.29 -8.45 -12.42
N GLN A 839 -11.95 -7.33 -12.22
CA GLN A 839 -12.58 -6.99 -10.95
C GLN A 839 -13.92 -7.74 -10.85
N GLN A 840 -13.96 -8.79 -10.09
CA GLN A 840 -15.21 -9.30 -9.53
C GLN A 840 -15.48 -8.54 -8.22
N PHE A 841 -16.30 -7.52 -8.29
CA PHE A 841 -16.86 -6.82 -7.13
C PHE A 841 -18.33 -7.16 -6.97
#